data_9b69b051ce39129e83c939d0227d1448
#
_entry.id   9b69b051ce39129e83c939d0227d1448
#
_cell.length_a   1.000
_cell.length_b   1.000
_cell.length_c   1.000
_cell.angle_alpha   90.00
_cell.angle_beta   90.00
_cell.angle_gamma   90.00
#
_symmetry.space_group_name_H-M   'P 1'
#
loop_
_entity.id
_entity.type
_entity.pdbx_description
1 polymer ?
#
loop_
_entity_poly.entity_id
_entity_poly.type
_entity_poly.pdbx_seq_one_letter_code
_entity_poly.pdbx_strand_id
1 'polypeptide(L)'
;MLQQAIVTIVDYCTRYAAQVIGIAALLGLATAIYAAGHFAIDADVNKLISKELPWRQREVAFEKSFPPKEETMLAVIDAPTSELVTQATTALIEKLAVQKDLFRSILEAGGGPFFQKNGLLFLPTEEVVGLTKKLGEAKPLIQTLAQDSNLRGLTTALNYGLIGARMNQYTLDDFSGTLNMVSDTLDEAIAGRFASFSWRAMLNGRPPKPDERRRFVDIRPVLDYAALMPGKAATDAIYQAAADLDIGTKYGATVRLTGPVAIADEEYATLEEGAYVNTAVTIVVVLTILWLALRSFGIILAVAISLLVGLFITAAIGLAIVGAVNLISIAFAVLFIGLGVDFGIQFSVRYRAERHDVDNLHDALINTASHVGAPLTLAAAATAAGFLSFLPTDYKGLSELGLLAGLGMIIAFLTSITLIPALLTVLRPPGEPKELGFKSLAPVDRFMERHRIPIIVGTGLVVAAGLPLLYWLQFDFNPLNLRSPQAQSVATFLELRSDPAIGASSIFVLAPNKEAAQADVEKLSKVPEVSSVKTIENFIPDDQQPKLAAIRQLATVLNPVLRPDPNKKPPTDADNVAALKSAVDALKQSAGNQTGRGAVAAKRLADDLAKLASGDEALRARAQAAMVSPLNTALDELRNYLQAQPVTLETLPPEIAHEWVTQDGRYKVEILPKGDPTDNETLRHFARAVQAVEPNATGGPIAILESGRTVVRAFYEAGFWALASIIILLWIVLRRFGDVLLTIIPLLMAGVVTMELMVLLGMKLNFANIIALPLLLGVGVAFKIYYIMAWRAGQTDLLQSSLTRAVMFSALTTATAFGSLWLSSHPGTSSMGKLMALALVTTMAAAVLFQPVLMGPPREPKPKRFKRRIGAGAAAARSQEPVAAGVDRST
;
A
#
# COMPACT_ATOMS: atom_id res chain seq x y z
N MET A 1 -28.88 6.05 39.60
CA MET A 1 -29.18 7.07 38.59
C MET A 1 -29.02 6.53 37.15
N LEU A 2 -27.85 6.06 36.71
CA LEU A 2 -27.63 5.56 35.32
C LEU A 2 -28.57 4.41 34.93
N GLN A 3 -28.65 3.36 35.77
CA GLN A 3 -29.55 2.21 35.56
C GLN A 3 -31.00 2.62 35.44
N GLN A 4 -31.47 3.55 36.28
CA GLN A 4 -32.82 4.07 36.21
C GLN A 4 -33.10 4.84 34.93
N ALA A 5 -32.15 5.65 34.48
CA ALA A 5 -32.28 6.39 33.23
C ALA A 5 -32.47 5.44 32.03
N ILE A 6 -31.67 4.37 31.95
CA ILE A 6 -31.78 3.40 30.85
C ILE A 6 -33.08 2.65 30.89
N VAL A 7 -33.50 2.20 32.07
CA VAL A 7 -34.82 1.57 32.26
C VAL A 7 -35.94 2.50 31.80
N THR A 8 -35.89 3.78 32.16
CA THR A 8 -36.88 4.78 31.71
C THR A 8 -36.86 4.96 30.17
N ILE A 9 -35.70 5.00 29.57
CA ILE A 9 -35.56 5.10 28.11
C ILE A 9 -36.18 3.88 27.42
N VAL A 10 -35.84 2.66 27.88
CA VAL A 10 -36.37 1.44 27.30
C VAL A 10 -37.90 1.34 27.54
N ASP A 11 -38.43 1.74 28.71
CA ASP A 11 -39.85 1.79 28.96
C ASP A 11 -40.57 2.74 28.00
N TYR A 12 -40.03 3.94 27.81
CA TYR A 12 -40.57 4.89 26.84
C TYR A 12 -40.54 4.32 25.40
N CYS A 13 -39.42 3.74 24.96
CA CYS A 13 -39.27 3.18 23.63
C CYS A 13 -40.18 1.98 23.38
N THR A 14 -40.48 1.19 24.37
CA THR A 14 -41.41 0.06 24.25
C THR A 14 -42.88 0.52 24.22
N ARG A 15 -43.25 1.56 24.99
CA ARG A 15 -44.61 2.14 24.97
C ARG A 15 -44.94 2.86 23.66
N TYR A 16 -43.93 3.56 23.07
CA TYR A 16 -44.07 4.33 21.86
C TYR A 16 -43.33 3.71 20.67
N ALA A 17 -43.30 2.37 20.62
CA ALA A 17 -42.46 1.62 19.67
C ALA A 17 -42.62 2.05 18.20
N ALA A 18 -43.86 2.25 17.72
CA ALA A 18 -44.11 2.67 16.35
C ALA A 18 -43.55 4.06 16.03
N GLN A 19 -43.62 4.98 17.00
CA GLN A 19 -43.08 6.34 16.83
C GLN A 19 -41.54 6.32 16.81
N VAL A 20 -40.92 5.54 17.71
CA VAL A 20 -39.45 5.40 17.77
C VAL A 20 -38.92 4.77 16.46
N ILE A 21 -39.57 3.74 15.94
CA ILE A 21 -39.22 3.10 14.66
C ILE A 21 -39.42 4.09 13.52
N GLY A 22 -40.52 4.85 13.49
CA GLY A 22 -40.79 5.85 12.46
C GLY A 22 -39.72 6.95 12.43
N ILE A 23 -39.36 7.49 13.60
CA ILE A 23 -38.28 8.49 13.73
C ILE A 23 -36.95 7.92 13.30
N ALA A 24 -36.59 6.69 13.72
CA ALA A 24 -35.35 6.04 13.37
C ALA A 24 -35.26 5.75 11.86
N ALA A 25 -36.38 5.34 11.24
CA ALA A 25 -36.45 5.11 9.80
C ALA A 25 -36.28 6.42 9.00
N LEU A 26 -36.96 7.49 9.42
CA LEU A 26 -36.82 8.81 8.78
C LEU A 26 -35.38 9.36 8.93
N LEU A 27 -34.82 9.25 10.14
CA LEU A 27 -33.45 9.69 10.41
C LEU A 27 -32.44 8.84 9.62
N GLY A 28 -32.63 7.51 9.59
CA GLY A 28 -31.80 6.61 8.82
C GLY A 28 -31.86 6.89 7.32
N LEU A 29 -33.05 7.16 6.78
CA LEU A 29 -33.21 7.51 5.37
C LEU A 29 -32.57 8.87 5.05
N ALA A 30 -32.82 9.88 5.86
CA ALA A 30 -32.25 11.21 5.66
C ALA A 30 -30.71 11.19 5.72
N THR A 31 -30.16 10.46 6.69
CA THR A 31 -28.70 10.31 6.84
C THR A 31 -28.09 9.43 5.74
N ALA A 32 -28.81 8.42 5.24
CA ALA A 32 -28.39 7.64 4.08
C ALA A 32 -28.32 8.48 2.79
N ILE A 33 -29.37 9.31 2.55
CA ILE A 33 -29.38 10.24 1.40
C ILE A 33 -28.24 11.26 1.53
N TYR A 34 -28.05 11.82 2.72
CA TYR A 34 -26.95 12.76 2.96
C TYR A 34 -25.59 12.11 2.71
N ALA A 35 -25.36 10.94 3.29
CA ALA A 35 -24.11 10.20 3.11
C ALA A 35 -23.85 9.85 1.63
N ALA A 36 -24.88 9.38 0.91
CA ALA A 36 -24.74 9.05 -0.51
C ALA A 36 -24.42 10.29 -1.38
N GLY A 37 -24.99 11.46 -1.05
CA GLY A 37 -24.76 12.70 -1.79
C GLY A 37 -23.45 13.43 -1.46
N HIS A 38 -22.83 13.12 -0.30
CA HIS A 38 -21.62 13.78 0.19
C HIS A 38 -20.45 12.82 0.38
N PHE A 39 -20.59 11.55 -0.05
CA PHE A 39 -19.53 10.58 0.08
C PHE A 39 -18.38 10.95 -0.84
N ALA A 40 -17.25 11.29 -0.23
CA ALA A 40 -16.03 11.62 -0.91
C ALA A 40 -14.87 10.87 -0.23
N ILE A 41 -13.93 10.39 -1.03
CA ILE A 41 -12.72 9.74 -0.56
C ILE A 41 -11.55 10.67 -0.88
N ASP A 42 -10.70 10.91 0.10
CA ASP A 42 -9.42 11.59 -0.10
C ASP A 42 -8.31 10.52 -0.16
N ALA A 43 -7.84 10.29 -1.37
CA ALA A 43 -6.81 9.30 -1.67
C ALA A 43 -5.37 9.82 -1.43
N ASP A 44 -5.22 11.08 -1.04
CA ASP A 44 -3.91 11.69 -0.82
C ASP A 44 -3.26 11.17 0.47
N VAL A 45 -2.35 10.19 0.31
CA VAL A 45 -1.60 9.56 1.42
C VAL A 45 -0.77 10.58 2.21
N ASN A 46 -0.39 11.69 1.58
CA ASN A 46 0.38 12.76 2.20
C ASN A 46 -0.39 13.54 3.26
N LYS A 47 -1.72 13.47 3.23
CA LYS A 47 -2.59 14.08 4.24
C LYS A 47 -2.76 13.24 5.49
N LEU A 48 -2.32 11.97 5.47
CA LEU A 48 -2.45 11.08 6.63
C LEU A 48 -1.57 11.51 7.82
N ILE A 49 -0.54 12.31 7.59
CA ILE A 49 0.36 12.84 8.62
C ILE A 49 0.21 14.35 8.72
N SER A 50 0.28 14.88 9.93
CA SER A 50 0.15 16.32 10.19
C SER A 50 1.19 17.14 9.43
N LYS A 51 0.71 18.15 8.67
CA LYS A 51 1.57 19.11 7.96
C LYS A 51 2.32 20.06 8.90
N GLU A 52 1.97 20.07 10.18
CA GLU A 52 2.58 20.95 11.19
C GLU A 52 3.92 20.42 11.69
N LEU A 53 4.23 19.15 11.41
CA LEU A 53 5.49 18.54 11.81
C LEU A 53 6.68 19.19 11.07
N PRO A 54 7.79 19.52 11.76
CA PRO A 54 8.92 20.23 11.16
C PRO A 54 9.51 19.53 9.93
N TRP A 55 9.62 18.21 9.96
CA TRP A 55 10.12 17.44 8.81
C TRP A 55 9.15 17.49 7.63
N ARG A 56 7.84 17.44 7.87
CA ARG A 56 6.82 17.54 6.83
C ARG A 56 6.73 18.94 6.23
N GLN A 57 6.93 19.99 7.05
CA GLN A 57 7.04 21.37 6.55
C GLN A 57 8.20 21.55 5.59
N ARG A 58 9.38 20.95 5.89
CA ARG A 58 10.54 20.96 4.99
C ARG A 58 10.24 20.23 3.68
N GLU A 59 9.61 19.06 3.76
CA GLU A 59 9.22 18.28 2.60
C GLU A 59 8.24 19.07 1.71
N VAL A 60 7.18 19.64 2.27
CA VAL A 60 6.22 20.49 1.56
C VAL A 60 6.89 21.74 0.96
N ALA A 61 7.85 22.34 1.65
CA ALA A 61 8.61 23.48 1.12
C ALA A 61 9.48 23.06 -0.07
N PHE A 62 10.08 21.87 -0.01
CA PHE A 62 10.83 21.31 -1.13
C PHE A 62 9.92 20.99 -2.32
N GLU A 63 8.79 20.30 -2.09
CA GLU A 63 7.79 19.97 -3.12
C GLU A 63 7.24 21.21 -3.83
N LYS A 64 7.02 22.30 -3.10
CA LYS A 64 6.59 23.59 -3.68
C LYS A 64 7.67 24.28 -4.51
N SER A 65 8.93 23.96 -4.25
CA SER A 65 10.07 24.58 -4.93
C SER A 65 10.38 23.93 -6.27
N PHE A 66 10.01 22.68 -6.45
CA PHE A 66 10.22 21.89 -7.65
C PHE A 66 8.91 21.27 -8.14
N PRO A 67 8.81 20.94 -9.43
CA PRO A 67 7.62 20.28 -9.95
C PRO A 67 7.33 18.98 -9.17
N PRO A 68 6.09 18.78 -8.73
CA PRO A 68 5.74 17.64 -7.89
C PRO A 68 5.98 16.31 -8.60
N LYS A 69 6.91 15.53 -8.11
CA LYS A 69 7.16 14.16 -8.61
C LYS A 69 6.09 13.18 -8.17
N GLU A 70 5.27 13.53 -7.20
CA GLU A 70 4.19 12.69 -6.68
C GLU A 70 3.00 12.55 -7.64
N GLU A 71 2.85 13.48 -8.58
CA GLU A 71 1.82 13.44 -9.62
C GLU A 71 2.34 12.81 -10.93
N THR A 72 3.39 11.99 -10.87
CA THR A 72 3.99 11.39 -12.07
C THR A 72 3.73 9.90 -12.18
N MET A 73 3.72 9.45 -13.43
CA MET A 73 3.84 8.05 -13.84
C MET A 73 5.15 7.87 -14.56
N LEU A 74 5.85 6.79 -14.31
CA LEU A 74 7.05 6.41 -15.04
C LEU A 74 6.73 5.24 -15.96
N ALA A 75 6.74 5.46 -17.27
CA ALA A 75 6.67 4.39 -18.23
C ALA A 75 8.06 3.82 -18.47
N VAL A 76 8.22 2.53 -18.24
CA VAL A 76 9.43 1.75 -18.46
C VAL A 76 9.25 0.96 -19.75
N ILE A 77 10.05 1.27 -20.76
CA ILE A 77 10.00 0.65 -22.05
C ILE A 77 11.25 -0.20 -22.22
N ASP A 78 11.07 -1.50 -22.40
CA ASP A 78 12.15 -2.46 -22.62
C ASP A 78 12.02 -3.06 -24.02
N ALA A 79 13.13 -3.18 -24.75
CA ALA A 79 13.16 -3.82 -26.06
C ALA A 79 14.42 -4.67 -26.23
N PRO A 80 14.48 -5.59 -27.22
CA PRO A 80 15.63 -6.45 -27.46
C PRO A 80 16.91 -5.70 -27.83
N THR A 81 16.77 -4.55 -28.53
CA THR A 81 17.92 -3.73 -28.96
C THR A 81 17.74 -2.26 -28.61
N SER A 82 18.85 -1.52 -28.58
CA SER A 82 18.85 -0.07 -28.29
C SER A 82 18.04 0.71 -29.33
N GLU A 83 18.12 0.30 -30.60
CA GLU A 83 17.42 0.94 -31.69
C GLU A 83 15.92 0.77 -31.59
N LEU A 84 15.48 -0.45 -31.23
CA LEU A 84 14.07 -0.75 -31.07
C LEU A 84 13.46 -0.01 -29.88
N VAL A 85 14.17 0.07 -28.76
CA VAL A 85 13.66 0.81 -27.59
C VAL A 85 13.53 2.29 -27.91
N THR A 86 14.47 2.87 -28.67
CA THR A 86 14.40 4.26 -29.15
C THR A 86 13.17 4.46 -30.05
N GLN A 87 12.96 3.57 -31.05
CA GLN A 87 11.80 3.65 -31.94
C GLN A 87 10.47 3.53 -31.20
N ALA A 88 10.35 2.54 -30.31
CA ALA A 88 9.14 2.32 -29.53
C ALA A 88 8.82 3.52 -28.63
N THR A 89 9.84 4.06 -27.98
CA THR A 89 9.71 5.22 -27.08
C THR A 89 9.26 6.47 -27.85
N THR A 90 9.93 6.77 -28.96
CA THR A 90 9.56 7.92 -29.81
C THR A 90 8.12 7.81 -30.31
N ALA A 91 7.74 6.65 -30.85
CA ALA A 91 6.37 6.42 -31.34
C ALA A 91 5.33 6.58 -30.24
N LEU A 92 5.60 6.06 -29.03
CA LEU A 92 4.71 6.20 -27.88
C LEU A 92 4.58 7.67 -27.44
N ILE A 93 5.68 8.39 -27.29
CA ILE A 93 5.70 9.81 -26.93
C ILE A 93 4.90 10.63 -27.95
N GLU A 94 5.12 10.44 -29.24
CA GLU A 94 4.40 11.16 -30.31
C GLU A 94 2.89 10.88 -30.26
N LYS A 95 2.48 9.62 -30.02
CA LYS A 95 1.08 9.22 -29.93
C LYS A 95 0.39 9.84 -28.70
N LEU A 96 1.09 9.91 -27.57
CA LEU A 96 0.53 10.47 -26.33
C LEU A 96 0.54 12.00 -26.32
N ALA A 97 1.52 12.63 -26.94
CA ALA A 97 1.69 14.10 -26.96
C ALA A 97 0.51 14.87 -27.58
N VAL A 98 -0.30 14.23 -28.41
CA VAL A 98 -1.52 14.82 -28.99
C VAL A 98 -2.67 14.88 -28.00
N GLN A 99 -2.64 14.10 -26.91
CA GLN A 99 -3.71 13.96 -25.92
C GLN A 99 -3.52 14.94 -24.74
N LYS A 100 -3.53 16.24 -25.03
CA LYS A 100 -3.26 17.30 -24.03
C LYS A 100 -4.26 17.35 -22.87
N ASP A 101 -5.44 16.83 -23.06
CA ASP A 101 -6.47 16.77 -22.00
C ASP A 101 -6.15 15.73 -20.94
N LEU A 102 -5.32 14.71 -21.26
CA LEU A 102 -4.92 13.65 -20.36
C LEU A 102 -3.50 13.80 -19.81
N PHE A 103 -2.63 14.50 -20.55
CA PHE A 103 -1.21 14.61 -20.21
C PHE A 103 -0.72 16.05 -20.17
N ARG A 104 -0.21 16.50 -19.01
CA ARG A 104 0.40 17.82 -18.84
C ARG A 104 1.79 17.91 -19.43
N SER A 105 2.60 16.84 -19.26
CA SER A 105 3.93 16.72 -19.85
C SER A 105 4.31 15.26 -20.03
N ILE A 106 5.13 15.01 -21.06
CA ILE A 106 5.69 13.68 -21.38
C ILE A 106 7.14 13.91 -21.74
N LEU A 107 8.07 13.40 -20.94
CA LEU A 107 9.50 13.63 -21.07
C LEU A 107 10.27 12.30 -21.02
N GLU A 108 11.15 12.08 -21.98
CA GLU A 108 12.09 10.97 -21.94
C GLU A 108 13.20 11.29 -20.94
N ALA A 109 13.31 10.52 -19.84
CA ALA A 109 14.32 10.73 -18.83
C ALA A 109 15.73 10.38 -19.37
N GLY A 110 16.63 11.35 -19.35
CA GLY A 110 17.96 11.21 -19.95
C GLY A 110 17.96 11.12 -21.48
N GLY A 111 16.82 11.41 -22.11
CA GLY A 111 16.62 11.43 -23.55
C GLY A 111 16.33 12.84 -24.07
N GLY A 112 15.63 12.88 -25.21
CA GLY A 112 15.25 14.12 -25.86
C GLY A 112 16.39 14.82 -26.64
N PRO A 113 16.06 15.93 -27.34
CA PRO A 113 16.98 16.55 -28.30
C PRO A 113 18.32 17.02 -27.72
N PHE A 114 18.35 17.37 -26.43
CA PHE A 114 19.57 17.81 -25.75
C PHE A 114 20.56 16.65 -25.61
N PHE A 115 20.15 15.50 -25.08
CA PHE A 115 21.04 14.34 -24.90
C PHE A 115 21.32 13.64 -26.21
N GLN A 116 20.39 13.65 -27.17
CA GLN A 116 20.61 13.14 -28.51
C GLN A 116 21.76 13.89 -29.23
N LYS A 117 21.93 15.19 -28.98
CA LYS A 117 23.03 15.99 -29.55
C LYS A 117 24.31 15.90 -28.71
N ASN A 118 24.19 16.04 -27.41
CA ASN A 118 25.31 16.24 -26.51
C ASN A 118 25.74 14.99 -25.74
N GLY A 119 25.07 13.84 -25.93
CA GLY A 119 25.30 12.62 -25.14
C GLY A 119 26.74 12.13 -25.14
N LEU A 120 27.48 12.27 -26.26
CA LEU A 120 28.89 11.91 -26.33
C LEU A 120 29.79 12.74 -25.40
N LEU A 121 29.40 13.98 -25.06
CA LEU A 121 30.19 14.81 -24.15
C LEU A 121 30.23 14.28 -22.72
N PHE A 122 29.29 13.43 -22.33
CA PHE A 122 29.22 12.82 -20.99
C PHE A 122 30.10 11.57 -20.84
N LEU A 123 30.66 11.05 -21.96
CA LEU A 123 31.59 9.95 -21.93
C LEU A 123 33.02 10.42 -21.57
N PRO A 124 33.89 9.53 -21.04
CA PRO A 124 35.30 9.85 -20.85
C PRO A 124 35.97 10.33 -22.15
N THR A 125 36.91 11.27 -22.05
CA THR A 125 37.58 11.88 -23.21
C THR A 125 38.24 10.84 -24.12
N GLU A 126 38.90 9.84 -23.52
CA GLU A 126 39.56 8.75 -24.26
C GLU A 126 38.58 7.92 -25.08
N GLU A 127 37.42 7.67 -24.51
CA GLU A 127 36.35 6.91 -25.16
C GLU A 127 35.77 7.67 -26.36
N VAL A 128 35.52 8.98 -26.21
CA VAL A 128 35.04 9.84 -27.29
C VAL A 128 36.07 9.90 -28.43
N VAL A 129 37.35 10.13 -28.12
CA VAL A 129 38.41 10.14 -29.12
C VAL A 129 38.59 8.79 -29.82
N GLY A 130 38.53 7.69 -29.06
CA GLY A 130 38.60 6.34 -29.63
C GLY A 130 37.41 6.03 -30.54
N LEU A 131 36.19 6.41 -30.13
CA LEU A 131 34.96 6.20 -30.91
C LEU A 131 34.98 7.05 -32.21
N THR A 132 35.33 8.33 -32.11
CA THR A 132 35.39 9.23 -33.27
C THR A 132 36.44 8.79 -34.30
N LYS A 133 37.58 8.26 -33.86
CA LYS A 133 38.58 7.67 -34.75
C LYS A 133 38.01 6.44 -35.47
N LYS A 134 37.41 5.47 -34.76
CA LYS A 134 36.84 4.26 -35.37
C LYS A 134 35.74 4.60 -36.38
N LEU A 135 34.85 5.55 -36.05
CA LEU A 135 33.82 6.01 -36.98
C LEU A 135 34.38 6.72 -38.22
N GLY A 136 35.45 7.48 -38.05
CA GLY A 136 36.18 8.09 -39.17
C GLY A 136 36.80 7.06 -40.11
N GLU A 137 37.42 6.02 -39.59
CA GLU A 137 37.96 4.88 -40.34
C GLU A 137 36.87 4.10 -41.07
N ALA A 138 35.68 3.98 -40.47
CA ALA A 138 34.53 3.33 -41.07
C ALA A 138 33.76 4.19 -42.10
N LYS A 139 34.24 5.39 -42.46
CA LYS A 139 33.56 6.29 -43.40
C LYS A 139 33.07 5.60 -44.69
N PRO A 140 33.82 4.75 -45.41
CA PRO A 140 33.34 4.13 -46.67
C PRO A 140 32.10 3.24 -46.41
N LEU A 141 32.07 2.51 -45.29
CA LEU A 141 30.99 1.69 -44.89
C LEU A 141 29.76 2.54 -44.53
N ILE A 142 29.95 3.55 -43.67
CA ILE A 142 28.89 4.48 -43.24
C ILE A 142 28.30 5.21 -44.46
N GLN A 143 29.11 5.65 -45.40
CA GLN A 143 28.66 6.29 -46.63
C GLN A 143 27.76 5.37 -47.45
N THR A 144 28.20 4.13 -47.67
CA THR A 144 27.44 3.15 -48.45
C THR A 144 26.08 2.89 -47.82
N LEU A 145 26.04 2.69 -46.49
CA LEU A 145 24.84 2.43 -45.74
C LEU A 145 23.90 3.64 -45.68
N ALA A 146 24.43 4.85 -45.53
CA ALA A 146 23.65 6.08 -45.48
C ALA A 146 23.06 6.49 -46.81
N GLN A 147 23.83 6.25 -47.94
CA GLN A 147 23.39 6.60 -49.30
C GLN A 147 22.43 5.55 -49.91
N ASP A 148 22.44 4.33 -49.43
CA ASP A 148 21.64 3.24 -49.95
C ASP A 148 21.12 2.36 -48.78
N SER A 149 20.21 2.91 -47.92
CA SER A 149 19.67 2.24 -46.74
C SER A 149 18.62 1.19 -47.15
N ASN A 150 19.06 0.08 -47.76
CA ASN A 150 18.25 -1.04 -48.19
C ASN A 150 19.13 -2.31 -48.34
N LEU A 151 18.55 -3.45 -48.77
CA LEU A 151 19.30 -4.70 -48.94
C LEU A 151 20.47 -4.60 -49.91
N ARG A 152 20.32 -3.84 -51.00
CA ARG A 152 21.42 -3.59 -51.97
C ARG A 152 22.58 -2.87 -51.29
N GLY A 153 22.32 -1.83 -50.52
CA GLY A 153 23.38 -1.11 -49.80
C GLY A 153 24.05 -1.94 -48.72
N LEU A 154 23.25 -2.75 -47.97
CA LEU A 154 23.80 -3.67 -46.98
C LEU A 154 24.75 -4.70 -47.59
N THR A 155 24.35 -5.33 -48.70
CA THR A 155 25.20 -6.31 -49.41
C THR A 155 26.43 -5.66 -50.05
N THR A 156 26.30 -4.42 -50.49
CA THR A 156 27.46 -3.64 -51.03
C THR A 156 28.46 -3.34 -49.91
N ALA A 157 27.97 -2.92 -48.74
CA ALA A 157 28.78 -2.69 -47.55
C ALA A 157 29.48 -3.98 -47.05
N LEU A 158 28.79 -5.11 -47.06
CA LEU A 158 29.37 -6.43 -46.77
C LEU A 158 30.51 -6.75 -47.78
N ASN A 159 30.28 -6.52 -49.08
CA ASN A 159 31.28 -6.77 -50.10
C ASN A 159 32.54 -5.92 -49.88
N TYR A 160 32.42 -4.65 -49.46
CA TYR A 160 33.62 -3.84 -49.10
C TYR A 160 34.36 -4.46 -47.92
N GLY A 161 33.69 -4.94 -46.92
CA GLY A 161 34.31 -5.67 -45.83
C GLY A 161 35.04 -6.92 -46.29
N LEU A 162 34.44 -7.71 -47.15
CA LEU A 162 35.09 -8.94 -47.70
C LEU A 162 36.29 -8.61 -48.60
N ILE A 163 36.28 -7.50 -49.34
CA ILE A 163 37.43 -7.03 -50.10
C ILE A 163 38.60 -6.68 -49.16
N GLY A 164 38.36 -5.98 -48.07
CA GLY A 164 39.35 -5.69 -47.03
C GLY A 164 40.01 -6.94 -46.45
N ALA A 165 39.21 -7.95 -46.16
CA ALA A 165 39.73 -9.23 -45.70
C ALA A 165 40.57 -9.95 -46.75
N ARG A 166 40.19 -9.89 -48.03
CA ARG A 166 41.00 -10.45 -49.15
C ARG A 166 42.30 -9.68 -49.39
N MET A 167 42.33 -8.40 -49.09
CA MET A 167 43.52 -7.54 -49.18
C MET A 167 44.42 -7.65 -47.92
N ASN A 168 44.16 -8.58 -47.01
CA ASN A 168 44.85 -8.82 -45.75
C ASN A 168 44.91 -7.60 -44.81
N GLN A 169 43.93 -6.69 -44.91
CA GLN A 169 43.80 -5.57 -43.96
C GLN A 169 43.35 -6.08 -42.56
N TYR A 170 42.60 -7.19 -42.52
CA TYR A 170 42.16 -7.93 -41.36
C TYR A 170 41.83 -9.37 -41.76
N THR A 171 41.69 -10.28 -40.84
CA THR A 171 41.34 -11.67 -41.11
C THR A 171 39.83 -11.88 -41.19
N LEU A 172 39.37 -12.90 -41.93
CA LEU A 172 37.97 -13.25 -41.96
C LEU A 172 37.44 -13.69 -40.57
N ASP A 173 38.35 -14.20 -39.73
CA ASP A 173 38.04 -14.60 -38.34
C ASP A 173 37.69 -13.38 -37.46
N ASP A 174 38.26 -12.20 -37.71
CA ASP A 174 37.91 -10.95 -37.03
C ASP A 174 36.50 -10.50 -37.35
N PHE A 175 35.96 -10.88 -38.52
CA PHE A 175 34.60 -10.61 -38.96
C PHE A 175 33.57 -11.66 -38.50
N SER A 176 34.02 -12.78 -37.95
CA SER A 176 33.15 -13.91 -37.60
C SER A 176 31.97 -13.50 -36.71
N GLY A 177 32.18 -12.63 -35.73
CA GLY A 177 31.11 -12.12 -34.85
C GLY A 177 30.04 -11.34 -35.62
N THR A 178 30.43 -10.40 -36.49
CA THR A 178 29.51 -9.61 -37.33
C THR A 178 28.73 -10.50 -38.29
N LEU A 179 29.41 -11.45 -38.98
CA LEU A 179 28.77 -12.36 -39.92
C LEU A 179 27.75 -13.23 -39.23
N ASN A 180 28.03 -13.76 -38.02
CA ASN A 180 27.08 -14.54 -37.24
C ASN A 180 25.89 -13.69 -36.76
N MET A 181 26.11 -12.47 -36.29
CA MET A 181 25.01 -11.57 -35.89
C MET A 181 24.05 -11.30 -37.03
N VAL A 182 24.56 -11.08 -38.26
CA VAL A 182 23.76 -10.90 -39.48
C VAL A 182 22.97 -12.19 -39.77
N SER A 183 23.67 -13.35 -39.80
CA SER A 183 23.04 -14.65 -40.02
C SER A 183 21.93 -14.94 -38.99
N ASP A 184 22.21 -14.73 -37.70
CA ASP A 184 21.22 -14.95 -36.62
C ASP A 184 19.96 -14.11 -36.84
N THR A 185 20.11 -12.83 -37.21
CA THR A 185 18.99 -11.94 -37.52
C THR A 185 18.20 -12.40 -38.76
N LEU A 186 18.94 -12.83 -39.81
CA LEU A 186 18.30 -13.31 -41.03
C LEU A 186 17.59 -14.67 -40.84
N ASP A 187 18.16 -15.59 -40.08
CA ASP A 187 17.55 -16.87 -39.72
C ASP A 187 16.17 -16.66 -39.04
N GLU A 188 16.11 -15.71 -38.08
CA GLU A 188 14.84 -15.35 -37.42
C GLU A 188 13.83 -14.75 -38.41
N ALA A 189 14.29 -13.83 -39.28
CA ALA A 189 13.43 -13.22 -40.30
C ALA A 189 12.94 -14.25 -41.32
N ILE A 190 13.80 -15.19 -41.76
CA ILE A 190 13.48 -16.29 -42.67
C ILE A 190 12.46 -17.23 -42.04
N ALA A 191 12.60 -17.53 -40.75
CA ALA A 191 11.68 -18.35 -39.99
C ALA A 191 10.32 -17.64 -39.69
N GLY A 192 10.15 -16.41 -40.11
CA GLY A 192 8.94 -15.62 -39.84
C GLY A 192 8.79 -15.15 -38.41
N ARG A 193 9.85 -15.24 -37.61
CA ARG A 193 9.90 -14.75 -36.25
C ARG A 193 10.32 -13.29 -36.21
N PHE A 194 10.07 -12.62 -35.06
CA PHE A 194 10.50 -11.25 -34.83
C PHE A 194 12.05 -11.17 -34.89
N ALA A 195 12.56 -10.27 -35.73
CA ALA A 195 14.00 -10.08 -35.94
C ALA A 195 14.37 -8.59 -36.00
N SER A 196 15.49 -8.24 -35.40
CA SER A 196 16.06 -6.89 -35.50
C SER A 196 17.57 -6.93 -35.26
N PHE A 197 18.32 -6.33 -36.15
CA PHE A 197 19.76 -6.24 -36.04
C PHE A 197 20.16 -5.06 -35.17
N SER A 198 21.08 -5.28 -34.21
CA SER A 198 21.62 -4.20 -33.38
C SER A 198 22.93 -3.66 -33.95
N TRP A 199 22.89 -2.52 -34.61
CA TRP A 199 24.05 -1.82 -35.16
C TRP A 199 24.96 -1.35 -34.01
N ARG A 200 24.42 -0.92 -32.88
CA ARG A 200 25.20 -0.53 -31.71
C ARG A 200 25.98 -1.71 -31.11
N ALA A 201 25.34 -2.87 -31.00
CA ALA A 201 26.04 -4.07 -30.53
C ALA A 201 27.17 -4.50 -31.45
N MET A 202 26.97 -4.40 -32.78
CA MET A 202 27.98 -4.66 -33.78
C MET A 202 29.18 -3.70 -33.62
N LEU A 203 28.92 -2.40 -33.48
CA LEU A 203 29.97 -1.38 -33.30
C LEU A 203 30.76 -1.57 -31.98
N ASN A 204 30.05 -1.93 -30.92
CA ASN A 204 30.63 -2.14 -29.58
C ASN A 204 31.34 -3.50 -29.45
N GLY A 205 31.13 -4.44 -30.37
CA GLY A 205 31.66 -5.81 -30.31
C GLY A 205 31.11 -6.64 -29.11
N ARG A 206 30.00 -6.24 -28.51
CA ARG A 206 29.34 -6.91 -27.35
C ARG A 206 27.83 -6.78 -27.45
N PRO A 207 27.07 -7.71 -26.80
CA PRO A 207 25.63 -7.57 -26.70
C PRO A 207 25.26 -6.32 -25.90
N PRO A 208 24.07 -5.73 -26.17
CA PRO A 208 23.60 -4.55 -25.48
C PRO A 208 23.40 -4.83 -24.00
N LYS A 209 23.84 -3.92 -23.15
CA LYS A 209 23.58 -3.98 -21.70
C LYS A 209 22.10 -3.75 -21.39
N PRO A 210 21.61 -4.14 -20.20
CA PRO A 210 20.21 -3.91 -19.79
C PRO A 210 19.82 -2.43 -19.88
N ASP A 211 20.68 -1.51 -19.46
CA ASP A 211 20.49 -0.06 -19.51
C ASP A 211 20.41 0.49 -20.95
N GLU A 212 21.10 -0.13 -21.90
CA GLU A 212 21.04 0.24 -23.33
C GLU A 212 19.73 -0.20 -23.99
N ARG A 213 18.99 -1.17 -23.41
CA ARG A 213 17.74 -1.74 -23.92
C ARG A 213 16.51 -1.20 -23.23
N ARG A 214 16.66 -0.25 -22.31
CA ARG A 214 15.60 0.35 -21.50
C ARG A 214 15.53 1.85 -21.69
N ARG A 215 14.31 2.39 -21.74
CA ARG A 215 14.04 3.83 -21.70
C ARG A 215 13.00 4.13 -20.66
N PHE A 216 13.12 5.33 -20.11
CA PHE A 216 12.20 5.85 -19.10
C PHE A 216 11.48 7.07 -19.66
N VAL A 217 10.15 7.08 -19.54
CA VAL A 217 9.34 8.24 -19.91
C VAL A 217 8.61 8.71 -18.67
N ASP A 218 8.94 9.91 -18.23
CA ASP A 218 8.25 10.61 -17.13
C ASP A 218 7.00 11.29 -17.71
N ILE A 219 5.84 10.87 -17.20
CA ILE A 219 4.54 11.30 -17.66
C ILE A 219 3.81 11.97 -16.51
N ARG A 220 3.38 13.22 -16.72
CA ARG A 220 2.50 13.92 -15.77
C ARG A 220 1.08 13.90 -16.29
N PRO A 221 0.22 13.03 -15.74
CA PRO A 221 -1.18 12.97 -16.13
C PRO A 221 -1.99 14.16 -15.57
N VAL A 222 -3.15 14.38 -16.13
CA VAL A 222 -4.22 15.16 -15.52
C VAL A 222 -4.99 14.22 -14.59
N LEU A 223 -4.92 14.45 -13.29
CA LEU A 223 -5.50 13.59 -12.26
C LEU A 223 -6.95 14.00 -11.94
N ASP A 224 -7.85 13.04 -11.90
CA ASP A 224 -9.22 13.22 -11.43
C ASP A 224 -9.33 12.77 -9.96
N TYR A 225 -9.12 13.68 -9.04
CA TYR A 225 -9.21 13.39 -7.60
C TYR A 225 -10.62 13.09 -7.08
N ALA A 226 -11.66 13.21 -7.93
CA ALA A 226 -13.01 12.75 -7.59
C ALA A 226 -13.18 11.24 -7.82
N ALA A 227 -12.30 10.63 -8.62
CA ALA A 227 -12.28 9.21 -8.86
C ALA A 227 -11.45 8.45 -7.82
N LEU A 228 -11.78 7.19 -7.57
CA LEU A 228 -11.01 6.29 -6.69
C LEU A 228 -9.60 6.01 -7.23
N MET A 229 -9.43 6.04 -8.54
CA MET A 229 -8.17 5.87 -9.25
C MET A 229 -7.93 7.13 -10.11
N PRO A 230 -7.30 8.17 -9.55
CA PRO A 230 -7.16 9.46 -10.23
C PRO A 230 -6.43 9.43 -11.56
N GLY A 231 -5.47 8.54 -11.73
CA GLY A 231 -4.66 8.39 -12.94
C GLY A 231 -5.16 7.34 -13.93
N LYS A 232 -6.29 6.67 -13.65
CA LYS A 232 -6.79 5.55 -14.48
C LYS A 232 -6.96 5.93 -15.94
N ALA A 233 -7.55 7.07 -16.24
CA ALA A 233 -7.75 7.52 -17.61
C ALA A 233 -6.43 7.64 -18.39
N ALA A 234 -5.38 8.15 -17.73
CA ALA A 234 -4.05 8.24 -18.32
C ALA A 234 -3.40 6.86 -18.48
N THR A 235 -3.53 5.99 -17.48
CA THR A 235 -3.04 4.60 -17.55
C THR A 235 -3.67 3.84 -18.71
N ASP A 236 -4.98 3.89 -18.85
CA ASP A 236 -5.74 3.25 -19.93
C ASP A 236 -5.31 3.82 -21.29
N ALA A 237 -5.12 5.13 -21.41
CA ALA A 237 -4.67 5.80 -22.64
C ALA A 237 -3.25 5.38 -23.05
N ILE A 238 -2.32 5.20 -22.09
CA ILE A 238 -0.97 4.73 -22.37
C ILE A 238 -0.98 3.30 -22.90
N TYR A 239 -1.70 2.38 -22.25
CA TYR A 239 -1.79 1.00 -22.72
C TYR A 239 -2.53 0.90 -24.05
N GLN A 240 -3.58 1.71 -24.26
CA GLN A 240 -4.28 1.77 -25.54
C GLN A 240 -3.36 2.29 -26.66
N ALA A 241 -2.58 3.33 -26.39
CA ALA A 241 -1.59 3.84 -27.36
C ALA A 241 -0.53 2.79 -27.69
N ALA A 242 -0.06 2.04 -26.69
CA ALA A 242 0.89 0.93 -26.89
C ALA A 242 0.30 -0.19 -27.74
N ALA A 243 -0.99 -0.53 -27.54
CA ALA A 243 -1.71 -1.51 -28.33
C ALA A 243 -1.98 -1.02 -29.76
N ASP A 244 -2.43 0.23 -29.94
CA ASP A 244 -2.67 0.84 -31.25
C ASP A 244 -1.39 0.91 -32.12
N LEU A 245 -0.24 1.03 -31.50
CA LEU A 245 1.08 1.06 -32.16
C LEU A 245 1.67 -0.33 -32.37
N ASP A 246 0.99 -1.37 -31.92
CA ASP A 246 1.51 -2.75 -31.95
C ASP A 246 2.91 -2.88 -31.37
N ILE A 247 3.19 -2.16 -30.25
CA ILE A 247 4.54 -2.04 -29.67
C ILE A 247 5.16 -3.42 -29.43
N GLY A 248 4.38 -4.40 -28.97
CA GLY A 248 4.84 -5.76 -28.73
C GLY A 248 5.28 -6.50 -30.00
N THR A 249 4.46 -6.45 -31.06
CA THR A 249 4.73 -7.19 -32.29
C THR A 249 5.67 -6.46 -33.23
N LYS A 250 5.56 -5.13 -33.30
CA LYS A 250 6.33 -4.31 -34.24
C LYS A 250 7.77 -4.03 -33.75
N TYR A 251 7.95 -3.84 -32.44
CA TYR A 251 9.27 -3.49 -31.85
C TYR A 251 9.78 -4.56 -30.88
N GLY A 252 9.00 -5.62 -30.62
CA GLY A 252 9.35 -6.59 -29.58
C GLY A 252 9.48 -5.96 -28.20
N ALA A 253 8.85 -4.81 -27.99
CA ALA A 253 8.99 -4.01 -26.80
C ALA A 253 7.85 -4.24 -25.81
N THR A 254 8.12 -4.00 -24.56
CA THR A 254 7.12 -4.03 -23.47
C THR A 254 7.05 -2.65 -22.83
N VAL A 255 5.83 -2.24 -22.47
CA VAL A 255 5.56 -1.02 -21.72
C VAL A 255 5.03 -1.39 -20.36
N ARG A 256 5.70 -0.95 -19.31
CA ARG A 256 5.29 -1.16 -17.92
C ARG A 256 5.21 0.21 -17.25
N LEU A 257 4.19 0.38 -16.40
CA LEU A 257 4.00 1.62 -15.66
C LEU A 257 4.40 1.45 -14.20
N THR A 258 4.99 2.49 -13.62
CA THR A 258 5.29 2.60 -12.20
C THR A 258 5.27 4.07 -11.80
N GLY A 259 5.78 4.39 -10.62
CA GLY A 259 5.73 5.75 -10.08
C GLY A 259 4.52 5.97 -9.16
N PRO A 260 4.47 7.10 -8.44
CA PRO A 260 3.50 7.33 -7.38
C PRO A 260 2.05 7.15 -7.80
N VAL A 261 1.66 7.70 -8.96
CA VAL A 261 0.27 7.63 -9.45
C VAL A 261 -0.10 6.21 -9.86
N ALA A 262 0.73 5.55 -10.68
CA ALA A 262 0.45 4.19 -11.14
C ALA A 262 0.38 3.19 -9.97
N ILE A 263 1.26 3.34 -8.98
CA ILE A 263 1.28 2.50 -7.78
C ILE A 263 0.03 2.74 -6.93
N ALA A 264 -0.41 3.99 -6.75
CA ALA A 264 -1.60 4.31 -5.99
C ALA A 264 -2.87 3.77 -6.65
N ASP A 265 -3.02 3.95 -7.96
CA ASP A 265 -4.18 3.45 -8.71
C ASP A 265 -4.27 1.93 -8.66
N GLU A 266 -3.15 1.22 -8.83
CA GLU A 266 -3.12 -0.25 -8.79
C GLU A 266 -3.33 -0.79 -7.37
N GLU A 267 -2.91 -0.05 -6.34
CA GLU A 267 -3.21 -0.36 -4.95
C GLU A 267 -4.72 -0.36 -4.70
N TYR A 268 -5.44 0.64 -5.22
CA TYR A 268 -6.91 0.67 -5.17
C TYR A 268 -7.54 -0.49 -5.94
N ALA A 269 -7.05 -0.79 -7.13
CA ALA A 269 -7.54 -1.91 -7.91
C ALA A 269 -7.39 -3.24 -7.16
N THR A 270 -6.26 -3.45 -6.46
CA THR A 270 -6.04 -4.65 -5.64
C THR A 270 -6.92 -4.71 -4.39
N LEU A 271 -7.30 -3.55 -3.82
CA LEU A 271 -8.27 -3.50 -2.72
C LEU A 271 -9.68 -3.83 -3.18
N GLU A 272 -10.06 -3.41 -4.38
CA GLU A 272 -11.37 -3.71 -4.98
C GLU A 272 -11.46 -5.17 -5.42
N GLU A 273 -10.36 -5.76 -5.89
CA GLU A 273 -10.29 -7.15 -6.33
C GLU A 273 -10.60 -8.10 -5.18
N GLY A 274 -11.64 -8.88 -5.34
CA GLY A 274 -12.11 -9.81 -4.31
C GLY A 274 -12.90 -9.18 -3.15
N ALA A 275 -13.01 -7.85 -3.06
CA ALA A 275 -13.75 -7.18 -1.98
C ALA A 275 -15.21 -7.64 -1.91
N TYR A 276 -15.87 -7.82 -3.05
CA TYR A 276 -17.26 -8.30 -3.13
C TYR A 276 -17.39 -9.72 -2.55
N VAL A 277 -16.49 -10.63 -2.91
CA VAL A 277 -16.49 -12.02 -2.42
C VAL A 277 -16.21 -12.06 -0.93
N ASN A 278 -15.18 -11.34 -0.47
CA ASN A 278 -14.82 -11.26 0.93
C ASN A 278 -15.95 -10.67 1.78
N THR A 279 -16.61 -9.62 1.29
CA THR A 279 -17.76 -9.00 1.96
C THR A 279 -18.94 -9.96 2.04
N ALA A 280 -19.26 -10.65 0.94
CA ALA A 280 -20.36 -11.63 0.92
C ALA A 280 -20.08 -12.79 1.89
N VAL A 281 -18.87 -13.35 1.88
CA VAL A 281 -18.45 -14.39 2.83
C VAL A 281 -18.57 -13.89 4.27
N THR A 282 -18.08 -12.69 4.56
CA THR A 282 -18.16 -12.08 5.88
C THR A 282 -19.60 -11.94 6.37
N ILE A 283 -20.50 -11.42 5.52
CA ILE A 283 -21.90 -11.26 5.85
C ILE A 283 -22.54 -12.63 6.15
N VAL A 284 -22.30 -13.64 5.33
CA VAL A 284 -22.84 -15.00 5.55
C VAL A 284 -22.35 -15.59 6.87
N VAL A 285 -21.04 -15.49 7.16
CA VAL A 285 -20.48 -16.01 8.40
C VAL A 285 -21.00 -15.25 9.62
N VAL A 286 -21.05 -13.91 9.57
CA VAL A 286 -21.60 -13.09 10.66
C VAL A 286 -23.09 -13.41 10.90
N LEU A 287 -23.90 -13.54 9.85
CA LEU A 287 -25.31 -13.93 9.98
C LEU A 287 -25.45 -15.35 10.56
N THR A 288 -24.57 -16.28 10.19
CA THR A 288 -24.53 -17.62 10.75
C THR A 288 -24.21 -17.58 12.26
N ILE A 289 -23.21 -16.80 12.66
CA ILE A 289 -22.86 -16.62 14.06
C ILE A 289 -24.02 -15.97 14.85
N LEU A 290 -24.66 -14.94 14.28
CA LEU A 290 -25.85 -14.32 14.85
C LEU A 290 -27.00 -15.32 15.00
N TRP A 291 -27.21 -16.19 14.00
CA TRP A 291 -28.20 -17.24 14.11
C TRP A 291 -27.89 -18.23 15.25
N LEU A 292 -26.63 -18.64 15.37
CA LEU A 292 -26.21 -19.52 16.48
C LEU A 292 -26.37 -18.84 17.86
N ALA A 293 -26.10 -17.53 17.94
CA ALA A 293 -26.23 -16.72 19.13
C ALA A 293 -27.69 -16.53 19.52
N LEU A 294 -28.51 -16.08 18.55
CA LEU A 294 -29.86 -15.53 18.83
C LEU A 294 -31.02 -16.48 18.46
N ARG A 295 -30.81 -17.43 17.55
CA ARG A 295 -31.78 -18.45 17.10
C ARG A 295 -33.22 -17.93 16.85
N SER A 296 -33.37 -16.65 16.49
CA SER A 296 -34.62 -15.99 16.22
C SER A 296 -34.42 -14.97 15.09
N PHE A 297 -35.15 -15.17 13.98
CA PHE A 297 -35.07 -14.26 12.83
C PHE A 297 -35.52 -12.83 13.20
N GLY A 298 -36.57 -12.68 14.01
CA GLY A 298 -37.06 -11.37 14.43
C GLY A 298 -36.01 -10.59 15.25
N ILE A 299 -35.25 -11.28 16.12
CA ILE A 299 -34.19 -10.63 16.89
C ILE A 299 -33.02 -10.25 16.02
N ILE A 300 -32.62 -11.14 15.10
CA ILE A 300 -31.54 -10.84 14.16
C ILE A 300 -31.89 -9.65 13.26
N LEU A 301 -33.14 -9.60 12.76
CA LEU A 301 -33.63 -8.49 11.97
C LEU A 301 -33.62 -7.17 12.77
N ALA A 302 -34.01 -7.20 14.05
CA ALA A 302 -33.97 -6.02 14.90
C ALA A 302 -32.55 -5.50 15.11
N VAL A 303 -31.57 -6.41 15.33
CA VAL A 303 -30.15 -6.06 15.45
C VAL A 303 -29.62 -5.50 14.13
N ALA A 304 -29.93 -6.15 13.01
CA ALA A 304 -29.48 -5.73 11.68
C ALA A 304 -30.00 -4.35 11.29
N ILE A 305 -31.30 -4.07 11.51
CA ILE A 305 -31.90 -2.74 11.27
C ILE A 305 -31.25 -1.69 12.16
N SER A 306 -31.04 -1.99 13.44
CA SER A 306 -30.40 -1.08 14.39
C SER A 306 -28.98 -0.72 13.95
N LEU A 307 -28.20 -1.72 13.49
CA LEU A 307 -26.85 -1.51 12.97
C LEU A 307 -26.86 -0.66 11.68
N LEU A 308 -27.74 -0.95 10.75
CA LEU A 308 -27.83 -0.21 9.49
C LEU A 308 -28.17 1.26 9.72
N VAL A 309 -29.18 1.54 10.57
CA VAL A 309 -29.54 2.91 10.94
C VAL A 309 -28.37 3.61 11.64
N GLY A 310 -27.73 2.94 12.59
CA GLY A 310 -26.57 3.50 13.30
C GLY A 310 -25.39 3.78 12.38
N LEU A 311 -25.12 2.92 11.40
CA LEU A 311 -24.08 3.11 10.40
C LEU A 311 -24.33 4.36 9.55
N PHE A 312 -25.55 4.54 9.03
CA PHE A 312 -25.88 5.72 8.23
C PHE A 312 -25.80 7.01 9.04
N ILE A 313 -26.27 7.00 10.30
CA ILE A 313 -26.14 8.16 11.18
C ILE A 313 -24.66 8.49 11.41
N THR A 314 -23.83 7.46 11.69
CA THR A 314 -22.39 7.65 11.92
C THR A 314 -21.70 8.16 10.67
N ALA A 315 -22.00 7.60 9.50
CA ALA A 315 -21.44 8.03 8.22
C ALA A 315 -21.81 9.49 7.92
N ALA A 316 -23.06 9.87 8.09
CA ALA A 316 -23.52 11.24 7.84
C ALA A 316 -22.86 12.26 8.78
N ILE A 317 -22.81 11.98 10.08
CA ILE A 317 -22.15 12.86 11.06
C ILE A 317 -20.65 12.93 10.77
N GLY A 318 -20.04 11.79 10.48
CA GLY A 318 -18.63 11.71 10.14
C GLY A 318 -18.27 12.55 8.92
N LEU A 319 -19.00 12.37 7.81
CA LEU A 319 -18.79 13.16 6.60
C LEU A 319 -19.05 14.66 6.82
N ALA A 320 -20.02 15.02 7.66
CA ALA A 320 -20.27 16.41 8.01
C ALA A 320 -19.11 17.05 8.80
N ILE A 321 -18.37 16.27 9.59
CA ILE A 321 -17.24 16.78 10.39
C ILE A 321 -15.93 16.76 9.59
N VAL A 322 -15.65 15.64 8.89
CA VAL A 322 -14.35 15.40 8.24
C VAL A 322 -14.35 15.88 6.78
N GLY A 323 -15.53 15.93 6.16
CA GLY A 323 -15.71 16.32 4.75
C GLY A 323 -15.49 15.16 3.77
N ALA A 324 -14.34 14.50 3.81
CA ALA A 324 -14.00 13.32 3.02
C ALA A 324 -13.33 12.27 3.88
N VAL A 325 -13.61 11.00 3.64
CA VAL A 325 -12.94 9.90 4.35
C VAL A 325 -11.62 9.57 3.67
N ASN A 326 -10.58 9.34 4.46
CA ASN A 326 -9.30 8.87 3.94
C ASN A 326 -9.25 7.33 3.90
N LEU A 327 -8.20 6.78 3.29
CA LEU A 327 -7.94 5.33 3.17
C LEU A 327 -8.02 4.54 4.48
N ILE A 328 -7.66 5.16 5.60
CA ILE A 328 -7.68 4.53 6.92
C ILE A 328 -9.06 4.70 7.54
N SER A 329 -9.60 5.92 7.46
CA SER A 329 -10.86 6.25 8.12
C SER A 329 -12.07 5.53 7.52
N ILE A 330 -12.02 5.12 6.24
CA ILE A 330 -13.08 4.32 5.60
C ILE A 330 -13.33 2.98 6.32
N ALA A 331 -12.32 2.46 7.00
CA ALA A 331 -12.44 1.24 7.80
C ALA A 331 -13.42 1.38 8.98
N PHE A 332 -13.89 2.61 9.30
CA PHE A 332 -14.88 2.83 10.35
C PHE A 332 -16.17 2.01 10.14
N ALA A 333 -16.56 1.78 8.89
CA ALA A 333 -17.77 1.01 8.57
C ALA A 333 -17.65 -0.46 9.01
N VAL A 334 -16.49 -1.09 8.74
CA VAL A 334 -16.21 -2.46 9.18
C VAL A 334 -16.10 -2.52 10.70
N LEU A 335 -15.44 -1.53 11.32
CA LEU A 335 -15.36 -1.39 12.77
C LEU A 335 -16.74 -1.22 13.38
N PHE A 336 -17.58 -0.37 12.82
CA PHE A 336 -18.94 -0.13 13.30
C PHE A 336 -19.79 -1.42 13.26
N ILE A 337 -19.76 -2.15 12.15
CA ILE A 337 -20.51 -3.40 12.00
C ILE A 337 -19.98 -4.44 13.00
N GLY A 338 -18.67 -4.62 13.09
CA GLY A 338 -18.04 -5.63 13.95
C GLY A 338 -18.25 -5.38 15.45
N LEU A 339 -18.17 -4.11 15.88
CA LEU A 339 -18.26 -3.73 17.29
C LEU A 339 -19.69 -3.30 17.70
N GLY A 340 -20.43 -2.68 16.79
CA GLY A 340 -21.81 -2.27 17.05
C GLY A 340 -22.73 -3.47 17.26
N VAL A 341 -22.46 -4.59 16.59
CA VAL A 341 -23.22 -5.84 16.77
C VAL A 341 -23.08 -6.39 18.20
N ASP A 342 -21.94 -6.13 18.89
CA ASP A 342 -21.72 -6.55 20.28
C ASP A 342 -22.84 -6.05 21.21
N PHE A 343 -23.15 -4.76 21.16
CA PHE A 343 -24.21 -4.19 21.99
C PHE A 343 -25.57 -4.84 21.71
N GLY A 344 -25.86 -5.11 20.43
CA GLY A 344 -27.08 -5.80 20.02
C GLY A 344 -27.12 -7.25 20.50
N ILE A 345 -26.02 -7.99 20.45
CA ILE A 345 -25.92 -9.37 20.95
C ILE A 345 -26.10 -9.38 22.48
N GLN A 346 -25.39 -8.52 23.22
CA GLN A 346 -25.45 -8.46 24.67
C GLN A 346 -26.86 -8.16 25.15
N PHE A 347 -27.52 -7.17 24.55
CA PHE A 347 -28.91 -6.85 24.88
C PHE A 347 -29.85 -8.01 24.52
N SER A 348 -29.73 -8.57 23.33
CA SER A 348 -30.66 -9.61 22.83
C SER A 348 -30.50 -10.95 23.52
N VAL A 349 -29.28 -11.37 23.85
CA VAL A 349 -29.04 -12.63 24.59
C VAL A 349 -29.61 -12.51 26.02
N ARG A 350 -29.44 -11.35 26.65
CA ARG A 350 -30.05 -11.12 27.99
C ARG A 350 -31.55 -11.04 27.88
N TYR A 351 -32.11 -10.38 26.87
CA TYR A 351 -33.56 -10.37 26.62
C TYR A 351 -34.11 -11.80 26.48
N ARG A 352 -33.46 -12.69 25.75
CA ARG A 352 -33.86 -14.08 25.64
C ARG A 352 -33.82 -14.81 26.99
N ALA A 353 -32.78 -14.55 27.80
CA ALA A 353 -32.71 -15.12 29.14
C ALA A 353 -33.86 -14.65 30.02
N GLU A 354 -34.20 -13.36 30.01
CA GLU A 354 -35.35 -12.83 30.74
C GLU A 354 -36.67 -13.35 30.20
N ARG A 355 -36.79 -13.61 28.87
CA ARG A 355 -37.98 -14.23 28.25
C ARG A 355 -38.19 -15.71 28.61
N HIS A 356 -37.18 -16.39 29.11
CA HIS A 356 -37.30 -17.72 29.69
C HIS A 356 -37.96 -17.65 31.07
N ASP A 357 -37.63 -16.63 31.86
CA ASP A 357 -38.11 -16.50 33.24
C ASP A 357 -39.44 -15.74 33.34
N VAL A 358 -39.74 -14.85 32.35
CA VAL A 358 -40.90 -13.96 32.35
C VAL A 358 -41.64 -14.01 31.02
N ASP A 359 -42.90 -14.41 31.05
CA ASP A 359 -43.74 -14.51 29.83
C ASP A 359 -44.12 -13.16 29.21
N ASN A 360 -44.20 -12.10 30.02
CA ASN A 360 -44.56 -10.77 29.54
C ASN A 360 -43.36 -10.14 28.83
N LEU A 361 -43.52 -9.80 27.54
CA LEU A 361 -42.49 -9.20 26.70
C LEU A 361 -42.01 -7.85 27.25
N HIS A 362 -42.93 -6.98 27.69
CA HIS A 362 -42.58 -5.68 28.23
C HIS A 362 -41.76 -5.80 29.52
N ASP A 363 -42.17 -6.65 30.45
CA ASP A 363 -41.45 -6.86 31.70
C ASP A 363 -40.07 -7.48 31.47
N ALA A 364 -39.95 -8.40 30.48
CA ALA A 364 -38.68 -8.97 30.10
C ALA A 364 -37.72 -7.91 29.51
N LEU A 365 -38.23 -6.95 28.73
CA LEU A 365 -37.40 -5.83 28.20
C LEU A 365 -36.96 -4.89 29.33
N ILE A 366 -37.84 -4.59 30.30
CA ILE A 366 -37.49 -3.76 31.45
C ILE A 366 -36.43 -4.45 32.33
N ASN A 367 -36.63 -5.75 32.61
CA ASN A 367 -35.63 -6.55 33.34
C ASN A 367 -34.28 -6.59 32.62
N THR A 368 -34.30 -6.77 31.30
CA THR A 368 -33.10 -6.71 30.49
C THR A 368 -32.38 -5.38 30.66
N ALA A 369 -33.10 -4.27 30.52
CA ALA A 369 -32.55 -2.93 30.68
C ALA A 369 -31.94 -2.71 32.08
N SER A 370 -32.54 -3.28 33.10
CA SER A 370 -32.06 -3.18 34.48
C SER A 370 -30.76 -3.95 34.73
N HIS A 371 -30.60 -5.09 34.09
CA HIS A 371 -29.40 -5.93 34.27
C HIS A 371 -28.23 -5.54 33.36
N VAL A 372 -28.50 -5.24 32.08
CA VAL A 372 -27.45 -4.99 31.08
C VAL A 372 -27.14 -3.50 30.89
N GLY A 373 -28.08 -2.61 31.27
CA GLY A 373 -27.92 -1.18 30.93
C GLY A 373 -26.65 -0.54 31.47
N ALA A 374 -26.32 -0.73 32.74
CA ALA A 374 -25.09 -0.14 33.30
C ALA A 374 -23.79 -0.78 32.75
N PRO A 375 -23.65 -2.12 32.62
CA PRO A 375 -22.52 -2.75 31.96
C PRO A 375 -22.35 -2.28 30.52
N LEU A 376 -23.42 -2.20 29.74
CA LEU A 376 -23.42 -1.81 28.34
C LEU A 376 -22.97 -0.34 28.17
N THR A 377 -23.48 0.56 29.03
CA THR A 377 -23.05 1.97 29.02
C THR A 377 -21.56 2.11 29.31
N LEU A 378 -21.08 1.38 30.33
CA LEU A 378 -19.65 1.47 30.67
C LEU A 378 -18.79 0.87 29.60
N ALA A 379 -19.19 -0.23 28.96
CA ALA A 379 -18.49 -0.81 27.82
C ALA A 379 -18.46 0.14 26.63
N ALA A 380 -19.60 0.75 26.28
CA ALA A 380 -19.68 1.72 25.19
C ALA A 380 -18.81 2.96 25.45
N ALA A 381 -18.86 3.50 26.67
CA ALA A 381 -18.05 4.65 27.06
C ALA A 381 -16.53 4.32 27.02
N ALA A 382 -16.14 3.14 27.49
CA ALA A 382 -14.74 2.72 27.51
C ALA A 382 -14.22 2.44 26.08
N THR A 383 -15.05 1.82 25.23
CA THR A 383 -14.68 1.59 23.82
C THR A 383 -14.59 2.91 23.06
N ALA A 384 -15.57 3.82 23.23
CA ALA A 384 -15.53 5.14 22.62
C ALA A 384 -14.30 5.95 23.08
N ALA A 385 -13.96 5.92 24.37
CA ALA A 385 -12.76 6.58 24.91
C ALA A 385 -11.48 5.99 24.32
N GLY A 386 -11.44 4.66 24.11
CA GLY A 386 -10.32 4.01 23.45
C GLY A 386 -10.09 4.52 22.01
N PHE A 387 -11.17 4.73 21.24
CA PHE A 387 -11.07 5.29 19.89
C PHE A 387 -10.74 6.79 19.90
N LEU A 388 -11.39 7.57 20.75
CA LEU A 388 -11.18 9.00 20.84
C LEU A 388 -9.77 9.37 21.36
N SER A 389 -9.04 8.42 21.95
CA SER A 389 -7.64 8.61 22.37
C SER A 389 -6.68 8.90 21.23
N PHE A 390 -7.07 8.61 19.97
CA PHE A 390 -6.29 8.94 18.79
C PHE A 390 -6.41 10.42 18.34
N LEU A 391 -7.43 11.14 18.81
CA LEU A 391 -7.69 12.52 18.40
C LEU A 391 -6.48 13.47 18.56
N PRO A 392 -5.71 13.44 19.66
CA PRO A 392 -4.60 14.36 19.85
C PRO A 392 -3.34 13.99 19.08
N THR A 393 -3.32 12.91 18.30
CA THR A 393 -2.11 12.42 17.65
C THR A 393 -1.84 13.10 16.31
N ASP A 394 -0.56 13.17 15.93
CA ASP A 394 -0.10 13.72 14.65
C ASP A 394 -0.38 12.80 13.45
N TYR A 395 -0.87 11.59 13.68
CA TYR A 395 -1.31 10.68 12.64
C TYR A 395 -2.76 10.94 12.28
N LYS A 396 -3.00 11.90 11.39
CA LYS A 396 -4.35 12.42 11.05
C LYS A 396 -5.30 11.36 10.52
N GLY A 397 -4.82 10.47 9.64
CA GLY A 397 -5.65 9.38 9.13
C GLY A 397 -6.26 8.52 10.24
N LEU A 398 -5.49 8.26 11.29
CA LEU A 398 -5.95 7.48 12.44
C LEU A 398 -6.76 8.32 13.44
N SER A 399 -6.43 9.60 13.59
CA SER A 399 -7.23 10.54 14.39
C SER A 399 -8.66 10.64 13.87
N GLU A 400 -8.85 10.72 12.54
CA GLU A 400 -10.16 10.71 11.89
C GLU A 400 -10.88 9.37 12.08
N LEU A 401 -10.19 8.24 11.91
CA LEU A 401 -10.75 6.92 12.20
C LEU A 401 -11.22 6.83 13.66
N GLY A 402 -10.41 7.32 14.59
CA GLY A 402 -10.73 7.35 16.01
C GLY A 402 -11.98 8.17 16.32
N LEU A 403 -12.13 9.32 15.66
CA LEU A 403 -13.33 10.15 15.78
C LEU A 403 -14.58 9.43 15.27
N LEU A 404 -14.52 8.91 14.04
CA LEU A 404 -15.64 8.22 13.40
C LEU A 404 -16.07 6.96 14.20
N ALA A 405 -15.10 6.14 14.57
CA ALA A 405 -15.37 4.92 15.34
C ALA A 405 -15.84 5.24 16.75
N GLY A 406 -15.26 6.24 17.43
CA GLY A 406 -15.68 6.66 18.77
C GLY A 406 -17.12 7.17 18.80
N LEU A 407 -17.49 8.06 17.88
CA LEU A 407 -18.87 8.51 17.68
C LEU A 407 -19.78 7.34 17.31
N GLY A 408 -19.33 6.46 16.44
CA GLY A 408 -20.04 5.26 16.03
C GLY A 408 -20.39 4.36 17.20
N MET A 409 -19.48 4.18 18.16
CA MET A 409 -19.77 3.36 19.36
C MET A 409 -20.86 3.98 20.25
N ILE A 410 -20.87 5.30 20.37
CA ILE A 410 -21.93 6.01 21.11
C ILE A 410 -23.27 5.84 20.39
N ILE A 411 -23.30 6.00 19.06
CA ILE A 411 -24.50 5.83 18.24
C ILE A 411 -25.00 4.38 18.30
N ALA A 412 -24.13 3.38 18.16
CA ALA A 412 -24.46 1.97 18.24
C ALA A 412 -25.05 1.60 19.60
N PHE A 413 -24.51 2.15 20.69
CA PHE A 413 -25.10 2.00 22.03
C PHE A 413 -26.49 2.62 22.11
N LEU A 414 -26.67 3.86 21.64
CA LEU A 414 -27.97 4.54 21.68
C LEU A 414 -29.03 3.79 20.86
N THR A 415 -28.68 3.34 19.64
CA THR A 415 -29.61 2.54 18.83
C THR A 415 -29.93 1.20 19.46
N SER A 416 -28.99 0.59 20.18
CA SER A 416 -29.19 -0.69 20.87
C SER A 416 -30.17 -0.57 22.07
N ILE A 417 -30.18 0.56 22.80
CA ILE A 417 -31.10 0.75 23.96
C ILE A 417 -32.42 1.44 23.57
N THR A 418 -32.54 1.95 22.34
CA THR A 418 -33.79 2.61 21.89
C THR A 418 -34.48 1.81 20.78
N LEU A 419 -33.81 1.55 19.68
CA LEU A 419 -34.41 0.95 18.51
C LEU A 419 -34.62 -0.57 18.65
N ILE A 420 -33.65 -1.30 19.22
CA ILE A 420 -33.84 -2.75 19.45
C ILE A 420 -35.05 -3.05 20.31
N PRO A 421 -35.24 -2.46 21.53
CA PRO A 421 -36.47 -2.69 22.33
C PRO A 421 -37.76 -2.37 21.60
N ALA A 422 -37.78 -1.25 20.81
CA ALA A 422 -38.94 -0.86 20.01
C ALA A 422 -39.25 -1.89 18.93
N LEU A 423 -38.24 -2.35 18.19
CA LEU A 423 -38.40 -3.38 17.15
C LEU A 423 -38.85 -4.71 17.74
N LEU A 424 -38.29 -5.16 18.87
CA LEU A 424 -38.70 -6.38 19.54
C LEU A 424 -40.16 -6.32 20.02
N THR A 425 -40.63 -5.14 20.41
CA THR A 425 -42.05 -4.95 20.80
C THR A 425 -42.99 -5.13 19.60
N VAL A 426 -42.58 -4.72 18.40
CA VAL A 426 -43.38 -4.86 17.16
C VAL A 426 -43.25 -6.26 16.59
N LEU A 427 -42.02 -6.80 16.50
CA LEU A 427 -41.75 -8.11 15.90
C LEU A 427 -42.18 -9.29 16.77
N ARG A 428 -42.38 -9.08 18.09
CA ARG A 428 -42.89 -10.05 19.09
C ARG A 428 -42.26 -11.45 18.93
N PRO A 429 -40.91 -11.57 19.05
CA PRO A 429 -40.30 -12.88 18.96
C PRO A 429 -40.90 -13.85 20.03
N PRO A 430 -40.95 -15.17 19.69
CA PRO A 430 -41.51 -16.17 20.61
C PRO A 430 -40.70 -16.23 21.90
N GLY A 431 -41.37 -16.75 22.97
CA GLY A 431 -40.72 -17.01 24.25
C GLY A 431 -39.59 -18.03 24.14
N GLU A 432 -38.67 -18.04 25.08
CA GLU A 432 -37.50 -18.95 25.07
C GLU A 432 -37.85 -20.24 25.87
N PRO A 433 -37.87 -21.41 25.18
CA PRO A 433 -38.26 -22.65 25.86
C PRO A 433 -37.12 -23.27 26.70
N LYS A 434 -35.88 -22.84 26.54
CA LYS A 434 -34.72 -23.43 27.20
C LYS A 434 -33.88 -22.37 27.86
N GLU A 435 -33.33 -22.68 29.02
CA GLU A 435 -32.34 -21.83 29.68
C GLU A 435 -31.13 -21.60 28.80
N LEU A 436 -30.69 -20.33 28.67
CA LEU A 436 -29.58 -19.89 27.85
C LEU A 436 -28.28 -19.99 28.64
N GLY A 437 -27.30 -20.70 28.07
CA GLY A 437 -25.98 -20.85 28.67
C GLY A 437 -25.25 -22.07 28.11
N PHE A 438 -24.06 -22.34 28.65
CA PHE A 438 -23.24 -23.49 28.27
C PHE A 438 -23.10 -24.45 29.45
N LYS A 439 -24.18 -25.21 29.80
CA LYS A 439 -24.14 -26.21 30.88
C LYS A 439 -23.00 -27.24 30.69
N SER A 440 -22.56 -27.47 29.45
CA SER A 440 -21.43 -28.33 29.13
C SER A 440 -20.08 -27.85 29.68
N LEU A 441 -19.98 -26.55 30.01
CA LEU A 441 -18.75 -25.97 30.58
C LEU A 441 -18.68 -26.08 32.12
N ALA A 442 -19.68 -26.67 32.76
CA ALA A 442 -19.68 -26.86 34.22
C ALA A 442 -18.44 -27.62 34.76
N PRO A 443 -17.88 -28.65 34.06
CA PRO A 443 -16.63 -29.29 34.52
C PRO A 443 -15.45 -28.32 34.46
N VAL A 444 -15.38 -27.46 33.42
CA VAL A 444 -14.32 -26.49 33.26
C VAL A 444 -14.39 -25.41 34.33
N ASP A 445 -15.57 -24.90 34.60
CA ASP A 445 -15.82 -23.89 35.64
C ASP A 445 -15.37 -24.41 37.03
N ARG A 446 -15.78 -25.61 37.41
CA ARG A 446 -15.34 -26.29 38.64
C ARG A 446 -13.85 -26.58 38.71
N PHE A 447 -13.25 -26.92 37.58
CA PHE A 447 -11.80 -27.13 37.50
C PHE A 447 -11.05 -25.80 37.74
N MET A 448 -11.51 -24.72 37.14
CA MET A 448 -10.94 -23.37 37.27
C MET A 448 -11.04 -22.84 38.69
N GLU A 449 -12.20 -23.04 39.37
CA GLU A 449 -12.38 -22.68 40.78
C GLU A 449 -11.45 -23.47 41.69
N ARG A 450 -11.37 -24.78 41.50
CA ARG A 450 -10.55 -25.68 42.33
C ARG A 450 -9.05 -25.40 42.16
N HIS A 451 -8.60 -25.06 40.96
CA HIS A 451 -7.16 -24.86 40.64
C HIS A 451 -6.81 -23.38 40.43
N ARG A 452 -7.55 -22.47 41.06
CA ARG A 452 -7.43 -21.03 40.89
C ARG A 452 -5.98 -20.52 41.02
N ILE A 453 -5.29 -20.83 42.14
CA ILE A 453 -3.93 -20.35 42.40
C ILE A 453 -2.93 -20.93 41.40
N PRO A 454 -2.88 -22.25 41.14
CA PRO A 454 -2.03 -22.78 40.08
C PRO A 454 -2.24 -22.16 38.71
N ILE A 455 -3.50 -21.87 38.34
CA ILE A 455 -3.79 -21.24 37.03
C ILE A 455 -3.26 -19.80 36.97
N ILE A 456 -3.47 -19.00 38.04
CA ILE A 456 -2.94 -17.62 38.08
C ILE A 456 -1.41 -17.63 38.02
N VAL A 457 -0.78 -18.46 38.86
CA VAL A 457 0.70 -18.55 38.89
C VAL A 457 1.25 -19.09 37.56
N GLY A 458 0.66 -20.18 37.07
CA GLY A 458 1.09 -20.78 35.78
C GLY A 458 0.94 -19.84 34.61
N THR A 459 -0.20 -19.16 34.49
CA THR A 459 -0.41 -18.13 33.44
C THR A 459 0.59 -16.98 33.58
N GLY A 460 0.79 -16.49 34.81
CA GLY A 460 1.77 -15.42 35.09
C GLY A 460 3.19 -15.83 34.72
N LEU A 461 3.60 -17.09 35.03
CA LEU A 461 4.91 -17.60 34.65
C LEU A 461 5.08 -17.76 33.13
N VAL A 462 4.05 -18.25 32.42
CA VAL A 462 4.07 -18.38 30.97
C VAL A 462 4.23 -17.01 30.30
N VAL A 463 3.44 -16.02 30.72
CA VAL A 463 3.56 -14.64 30.21
C VAL A 463 4.92 -14.04 30.55
N ALA A 464 5.40 -14.23 31.79
CA ALA A 464 6.71 -13.71 32.18
C ALA A 464 7.86 -14.36 31.41
N ALA A 465 7.76 -15.66 31.08
CA ALA A 465 8.71 -16.37 30.25
C ALA A 465 8.69 -15.90 28.79
N GLY A 466 7.55 -15.38 28.32
CA GLY A 466 7.41 -14.80 26.98
C GLY A 466 7.95 -13.39 26.86
N LEU A 467 8.05 -12.60 27.94
CA LEU A 467 8.51 -11.21 27.88
C LEU A 467 9.84 -10.98 27.12
N PRO A 468 10.87 -11.86 27.24
CA PRO A 468 12.09 -11.71 26.44
C PRO A 468 11.84 -11.73 24.92
N LEU A 469 10.77 -12.38 24.44
CA LEU A 469 10.44 -12.37 23.01
C LEU A 469 10.15 -10.96 22.48
N LEU A 470 9.66 -10.06 23.33
CA LEU A 470 9.36 -8.69 22.93
C LEU A 470 10.61 -7.91 22.51
N TYR A 471 11.81 -8.37 22.88
CA TYR A 471 13.06 -7.78 22.40
C TYR A 471 13.23 -7.95 20.88
N TRP A 472 12.68 -9.01 20.30
CA TRP A 472 12.69 -9.27 18.87
C TRP A 472 11.46 -8.69 18.13
N LEU A 473 10.60 -7.94 18.82
CA LEU A 473 9.49 -7.25 18.17
C LEU A 473 10.02 -6.14 17.26
N GLN A 474 9.85 -6.33 15.96
CA GLN A 474 10.33 -5.41 14.93
C GLN A 474 9.17 -4.61 14.35
N PHE A 475 9.45 -3.34 14.06
CA PHE A 475 8.55 -2.50 13.28
C PHE A 475 9.11 -2.33 11.86
N ASP A 476 8.31 -2.68 10.86
CA ASP A 476 8.64 -2.47 9.47
C ASP A 476 8.23 -1.05 9.05
N PHE A 477 9.25 -0.21 8.88
CA PHE A 477 9.08 1.20 8.50
C PHE A 477 8.87 1.41 7.00
N ASN A 478 8.94 0.36 6.17
CA ASN A 478 8.82 0.51 4.74
C ASN A 478 7.35 0.36 4.28
N PRO A 479 6.68 1.46 3.86
CA PRO A 479 5.29 1.38 3.41
C PRO A 479 5.11 0.54 2.14
N LEU A 480 6.16 0.33 1.34
CA LEU A 480 6.10 -0.51 0.15
C LEU A 480 5.83 -1.98 0.48
N ASN A 481 6.22 -2.45 1.67
CA ASN A 481 5.94 -3.82 2.11
C ASN A 481 4.46 -4.04 2.45
N LEU A 482 3.66 -2.99 2.49
CA LEU A 482 2.21 -3.07 2.64
C LEU A 482 1.48 -3.27 1.31
N ARG A 483 2.17 -3.09 0.20
CA ARG A 483 1.62 -3.18 -1.16
C ARG A 483 1.83 -4.57 -1.74
N SER A 484 0.99 -4.96 -2.69
CA SER A 484 1.12 -6.26 -3.36
C SER A 484 2.36 -6.28 -4.27
N PRO A 485 3.35 -7.17 -4.03
CA PRO A 485 4.50 -7.28 -4.90
C PRO A 485 4.16 -7.90 -6.27
N GLN A 486 2.95 -8.49 -6.43
CA GLN A 486 2.45 -9.00 -7.70
C GLN A 486 1.86 -7.88 -8.58
N ALA A 487 1.49 -6.74 -8.01
CA ALA A 487 1.06 -5.58 -8.76
C ALA A 487 2.18 -5.11 -9.70
N GLN A 488 1.86 -4.89 -10.98
CA GLN A 488 2.88 -4.61 -12.01
C GLN A 488 3.68 -3.35 -11.68
N SER A 489 3.01 -2.30 -11.22
CA SER A 489 3.65 -1.03 -10.87
C SER A 489 4.62 -1.17 -9.70
N VAL A 490 4.24 -1.96 -8.68
CA VAL A 490 5.07 -2.24 -7.50
C VAL A 490 6.25 -3.13 -7.89
N ALA A 491 6.02 -4.21 -8.65
CA ALA A 491 7.07 -5.11 -9.13
C ALA A 491 8.12 -4.36 -9.96
N THR A 492 7.66 -3.50 -10.88
CA THR A 492 8.52 -2.65 -11.70
C THR A 492 9.32 -1.66 -10.83
N PHE A 493 8.69 -1.04 -9.84
CA PHE A 493 9.39 -0.14 -8.91
C PHE A 493 10.47 -0.86 -8.09
N LEU A 494 10.18 -2.05 -7.57
CA LEU A 494 11.13 -2.85 -6.79
C LEU A 494 12.32 -3.29 -7.66
N GLU A 495 12.07 -3.66 -8.92
CA GLU A 495 13.12 -3.96 -9.89
C GLU A 495 14.04 -2.73 -10.10
N LEU A 496 13.46 -1.56 -10.37
CA LEU A 496 14.22 -0.32 -10.57
C LEU A 496 14.99 0.13 -9.33
N ARG A 497 14.38 -0.04 -8.16
CA ARG A 497 14.99 0.32 -6.88
C ARG A 497 16.24 -0.50 -6.57
N SER A 498 16.34 -1.71 -7.10
CA SER A 498 17.53 -2.55 -6.93
C SER A 498 18.76 -2.01 -7.67
N ASP A 499 18.57 -1.08 -8.61
CA ASP A 499 19.66 -0.41 -9.34
C ASP A 499 20.03 0.92 -8.67
N PRO A 500 21.22 1.02 -8.04
CA PRO A 500 21.66 2.25 -7.37
C PRO A 500 21.78 3.46 -8.32
N ALA A 501 21.99 3.23 -9.63
CA ALA A 501 22.15 4.30 -10.61
C ALA A 501 20.84 5.06 -10.88
N ILE A 502 19.69 4.43 -10.64
CA ILE A 502 18.35 5.03 -10.90
C ILE A 502 17.97 6.08 -9.85
N GLY A 503 18.59 6.05 -8.66
CA GLY A 503 18.38 7.07 -7.64
C GLY A 503 17.02 7.05 -6.96
N ALA A 504 16.31 5.91 -6.98
CA ALA A 504 14.97 5.77 -6.38
C ALA A 504 14.91 6.00 -4.85
N SER A 505 16.06 6.08 -4.19
CA SER A 505 16.18 6.27 -2.72
C SER A 505 17.06 7.47 -2.38
N SER A 506 16.92 8.57 -3.13
CA SER A 506 17.72 9.80 -2.91
C SER A 506 17.20 10.62 -1.72
N ILE A 507 18.14 11.33 -1.08
CA ILE A 507 17.86 12.41 -0.15
C ILE A 507 18.17 13.74 -0.85
N PHE A 508 17.43 14.78 -0.51
CA PHE A 508 17.55 16.10 -1.12
C PHE A 508 17.84 17.18 -0.09
N VAL A 509 18.63 18.16 -0.49
CA VAL A 509 18.84 19.41 0.24
C VAL A 509 18.50 20.58 -0.67
N LEU A 510 17.82 21.56 -0.15
CA LEU A 510 17.52 22.83 -0.84
C LEU A 510 18.52 23.90 -0.37
N ALA A 511 19.58 24.06 -1.11
CA ALA A 511 20.60 25.06 -0.81
C ALA A 511 20.16 26.47 -1.26
N PRO A 512 20.41 27.52 -0.49
CA PRO A 512 19.95 28.87 -0.80
C PRO A 512 20.60 29.50 -2.05
N ASN A 513 21.78 29.04 -2.43
CA ASN A 513 22.52 29.51 -3.60
C ASN A 513 23.54 28.45 -4.05
N LYS A 514 24.27 28.75 -5.12
CA LYS A 514 25.27 27.87 -5.71
C LYS A 514 26.42 27.53 -4.74
N GLU A 515 26.93 28.54 -4.03
CA GLU A 515 28.07 28.38 -3.11
C GLU A 515 27.70 27.47 -1.94
N ALA A 516 26.49 27.62 -1.41
CA ALA A 516 25.97 26.73 -0.38
C ALA A 516 25.79 25.30 -0.89
N ALA A 517 25.30 25.12 -2.12
CA ALA A 517 25.17 23.81 -2.75
C ALA A 517 26.52 23.11 -2.90
N GLN A 518 27.55 23.84 -3.30
CA GLN A 518 28.93 23.30 -3.42
C GLN A 518 29.49 22.92 -2.04
N ALA A 519 29.25 23.76 -1.01
CA ALA A 519 29.67 23.44 0.37
C ALA A 519 28.96 22.18 0.90
N ASP A 520 27.70 22.00 0.56
CA ASP A 520 26.94 20.79 0.91
C ASP A 520 27.46 19.56 0.19
N VAL A 521 27.82 19.67 -1.11
CA VAL A 521 28.49 18.59 -1.84
C VAL A 521 29.78 18.19 -1.13
N GLU A 522 30.61 19.15 -0.74
CA GLU A 522 31.89 18.88 -0.08
C GLU A 522 31.75 18.20 1.30
N LYS A 523 30.76 18.61 2.08
CA LYS A 523 30.45 18.02 3.41
C LYS A 523 29.87 16.61 3.26
N LEU A 524 28.86 16.47 2.40
CA LEU A 524 28.09 15.25 2.29
C LEU A 524 28.83 14.13 1.56
N SER A 525 29.74 14.47 0.64
CA SER A 525 30.60 13.49 -0.03
C SER A 525 31.58 12.79 0.91
N LYS A 526 31.80 13.35 2.12
CA LYS A 526 32.66 12.74 3.16
C LYS A 526 31.90 11.77 4.06
N VAL A 527 30.59 11.69 3.94
CA VAL A 527 29.74 10.79 4.75
C VAL A 527 29.91 9.36 4.25
N PRO A 528 30.28 8.39 5.10
CA PRO A 528 30.57 7.02 4.66
C PRO A 528 29.38 6.29 4.00
N GLU A 529 28.16 6.65 4.37
CA GLU A 529 26.90 6.08 3.86
C GLU A 529 26.45 6.68 2.54
N VAL A 530 27.18 7.68 2.01
CA VAL A 530 26.91 8.35 0.74
C VAL A 530 27.77 7.77 -0.36
N SER A 531 27.13 7.45 -1.51
CA SER A 531 27.84 6.99 -2.71
C SER A 531 28.25 8.14 -3.62
N SER A 532 27.34 9.09 -3.82
CA SER A 532 27.59 10.28 -4.65
C SER A 532 26.62 11.41 -4.26
N VAL A 533 27.04 12.63 -4.53
CA VAL A 533 26.23 13.85 -4.36
C VAL A 533 26.15 14.53 -5.72
N LYS A 534 24.93 14.84 -6.16
CA LYS A 534 24.68 15.45 -7.48
C LYS A 534 24.03 16.82 -7.34
N THR A 535 24.39 17.70 -8.26
CA THR A 535 23.78 19.02 -8.45
C THR A 535 23.56 19.25 -9.94
N ILE A 536 23.03 20.40 -10.33
CA ILE A 536 22.90 20.79 -11.73
C ILE A 536 24.27 20.78 -12.47
N GLU A 537 25.36 20.95 -11.75
CA GLU A 537 26.71 20.96 -12.35
C GLU A 537 27.10 19.61 -12.95
N ASN A 538 26.49 18.51 -12.49
CA ASN A 538 26.71 17.19 -13.08
C ASN A 538 26.16 17.04 -14.51
N PHE A 539 25.32 17.99 -14.95
CA PHE A 539 24.87 18.08 -16.35
C PHE A 539 25.82 18.91 -17.25
N ILE A 540 26.92 19.42 -16.68
CA ILE A 540 27.96 20.08 -17.44
C ILE A 540 29.12 19.09 -17.60
N PRO A 541 29.36 18.56 -18.81
CA PRO A 541 30.43 17.59 -19.04
C PRO A 541 31.80 18.18 -18.77
N ASP A 542 32.68 17.39 -18.18
CA ASP A 542 34.10 17.75 -18.03
C ASP A 542 34.83 17.64 -19.36
N ASP A 543 35.97 18.34 -19.47
CA ASP A 543 36.90 18.26 -20.62
C ASP A 543 36.20 18.43 -21.99
N GLN A 544 35.24 19.33 -22.12
CA GLN A 544 34.45 19.49 -23.33
C GLN A 544 35.27 19.86 -24.58
N GLN A 545 36.34 20.66 -24.42
CA GLN A 545 37.11 21.17 -25.58
C GLN A 545 37.75 20.05 -26.40
N PRO A 546 38.50 19.08 -25.84
CA PRO A 546 39.06 17.98 -26.62
C PRO A 546 37.98 17.07 -27.23
N LYS A 547 36.85 16.82 -26.49
CA LYS A 547 35.73 16.03 -26.99
C LYS A 547 35.05 16.71 -28.19
N LEU A 548 34.76 17.99 -28.07
CA LEU A 548 34.15 18.79 -29.14
C LEU A 548 35.07 18.90 -30.36
N ALA A 549 36.41 19.02 -30.17
CA ALA A 549 37.37 19.02 -31.26
C ALA A 549 37.33 17.71 -32.05
N ALA A 550 37.33 16.57 -31.34
CA ALA A 550 37.23 15.24 -31.96
C ALA A 550 35.91 15.05 -32.73
N ILE A 551 34.75 15.45 -32.08
CA ILE A 551 33.43 15.36 -32.73
C ILE A 551 33.35 16.26 -33.97
N ARG A 552 33.88 17.51 -33.94
CA ARG A 552 33.87 18.41 -35.07
C ARG A 552 34.73 17.87 -36.22
N GLN A 553 35.89 17.28 -35.90
CA GLN A 553 36.73 16.64 -36.91
C GLN A 553 35.96 15.48 -37.57
N LEU A 554 35.31 14.64 -36.81
CA LEU A 554 34.46 13.56 -37.34
C LEU A 554 33.30 14.12 -38.17
N ALA A 555 32.64 15.19 -37.73
CA ALA A 555 31.54 15.84 -38.43
C ALA A 555 31.97 16.36 -39.80
N THR A 556 33.19 16.90 -39.93
CA THR A 556 33.74 17.34 -41.23
C THR A 556 33.89 16.18 -42.22
N VAL A 557 34.18 14.98 -41.67
CA VAL A 557 34.40 13.77 -42.48
C VAL A 557 33.07 13.08 -42.84
N LEU A 558 32.12 13.03 -41.92
CA LEU A 558 30.89 12.22 -42.06
C LEU A 558 29.68 13.02 -42.55
N ASN A 559 29.49 14.30 -42.19
CA ASN A 559 28.31 15.06 -42.59
C ASN A 559 28.05 15.08 -44.11
N PRO A 560 29.10 15.17 -45.01
CA PRO A 560 28.84 15.13 -46.43
C PRO A 560 28.29 13.78 -46.93
N VAL A 561 28.62 12.68 -46.24
CA VAL A 561 28.32 11.32 -46.70
C VAL A 561 27.09 10.72 -46.00
N LEU A 562 26.65 11.29 -44.86
CA LEU A 562 25.46 10.84 -44.13
C LEU A 562 24.14 11.27 -44.76
N ARG A 563 24.15 12.17 -45.75
CA ARG A 563 22.97 12.59 -46.48
C ARG A 563 22.63 11.56 -47.56
N PRO A 564 21.34 11.10 -47.65
CA PRO A 564 20.95 10.27 -48.78
C PRO A 564 21.25 10.94 -50.11
N ASP A 565 21.67 10.18 -51.07
CA ASP A 565 21.84 10.70 -52.45
C ASP A 565 20.47 10.89 -53.12
N PRO A 566 20.05 12.15 -53.38
CA PRO A 566 18.72 12.42 -53.90
C PRO A 566 18.53 11.87 -55.32
N ASN A 567 19.62 11.57 -56.01
CA ASN A 567 19.57 11.03 -57.40
C ASN A 567 19.55 9.50 -57.43
N LYS A 568 19.80 8.82 -56.32
CA LYS A 568 19.83 7.37 -56.24
C LYS A 568 18.42 6.81 -56.14
N LYS A 569 17.95 6.14 -57.19
CA LYS A 569 16.65 5.50 -57.20
C LYS A 569 16.60 4.34 -56.20
N PRO A 570 15.49 4.16 -55.47
CA PRO A 570 15.25 2.97 -54.63
C PRO A 570 15.44 1.70 -55.51
N PRO A 571 16.05 0.63 -54.94
CA PRO A 571 16.21 -0.62 -55.70
C PRO A 571 14.86 -1.25 -55.96
N THR A 572 14.74 -1.84 -57.16
CA THR A 572 13.65 -2.79 -57.43
C THR A 572 13.94 -4.10 -56.67
N ASP A 573 12.92 -4.97 -56.59
CA ASP A 573 13.13 -6.29 -55.99
C ASP A 573 14.13 -7.12 -56.83
N ALA A 574 14.18 -6.98 -58.13
CA ALA A 574 15.17 -7.61 -58.99
C ALA A 574 16.61 -7.11 -58.65
N ASP A 575 16.78 -5.83 -58.36
CA ASP A 575 18.08 -5.26 -57.96
C ASP A 575 18.53 -5.85 -56.59
N ASN A 576 17.60 -6.02 -55.66
CA ASN A 576 17.89 -6.65 -54.36
C ASN A 576 18.28 -8.13 -54.54
N VAL A 577 17.59 -8.88 -55.39
CA VAL A 577 17.93 -10.28 -55.71
C VAL A 577 19.32 -10.36 -56.34
N ALA A 578 19.64 -9.47 -57.28
CA ALA A 578 20.95 -9.45 -57.95
C ALA A 578 22.06 -9.12 -56.94
N ALA A 579 21.84 -8.17 -56.04
CA ALA A 579 22.77 -7.79 -54.98
C ALA A 579 23.01 -8.92 -53.95
N LEU A 580 21.95 -9.62 -53.56
CA LEU A 580 22.02 -10.79 -52.68
C LEU A 580 22.87 -11.90 -53.31
N LYS A 581 22.62 -12.23 -54.57
CA LYS A 581 23.41 -13.25 -55.31
C LYS A 581 24.87 -12.88 -55.38
N SER A 582 25.18 -11.62 -55.72
CA SER A 582 26.57 -11.12 -55.72
C SER A 582 27.26 -11.24 -54.37
N ALA A 583 26.54 -10.99 -53.27
CA ALA A 583 27.08 -11.16 -51.91
C ALA A 583 27.30 -12.63 -51.56
N VAL A 584 26.41 -13.54 -51.99
CA VAL A 584 26.58 -14.99 -51.83
C VAL A 584 27.88 -15.45 -52.50
N ASP A 585 28.13 -15.01 -53.75
CA ASP A 585 29.32 -15.40 -54.47
C ASP A 585 30.58 -14.82 -53.80
N ALA A 586 30.55 -13.57 -53.35
CA ALA A 586 31.66 -12.93 -52.65
C ALA A 586 32.01 -13.61 -51.33
N LEU A 587 31.00 -14.03 -50.55
CA LEU A 587 31.18 -14.78 -49.30
C LEU A 587 31.78 -16.15 -49.52
N LYS A 588 31.24 -16.92 -50.50
CA LYS A 588 31.75 -18.23 -50.89
C LYS A 588 33.21 -18.12 -51.36
N GLN A 589 33.53 -17.12 -52.18
CA GLN A 589 34.88 -16.87 -52.64
C GLN A 589 35.84 -16.52 -51.50
N SER A 590 35.43 -15.66 -50.58
CA SER A 590 36.24 -15.28 -49.43
C SER A 590 36.45 -16.39 -48.44
N ALA A 591 35.46 -17.26 -48.22
CA ALA A 591 35.56 -18.43 -47.36
C ALA A 591 36.43 -19.53 -47.97
N GLY A 592 36.38 -19.72 -49.30
CA GLY A 592 37.15 -20.74 -49.98
C GLY A 592 37.15 -22.10 -49.31
N ASN A 593 38.32 -22.72 -49.25
CA ASN A 593 38.52 -23.99 -48.54
C ASN A 593 38.94 -23.80 -47.07
N GLN A 594 38.88 -22.57 -46.53
CA GLN A 594 39.26 -22.31 -45.15
C GLN A 594 38.24 -22.93 -44.19
N THR A 595 38.74 -23.33 -42.97
CA THR A 595 37.96 -23.95 -41.89
C THR A 595 37.94 -23.10 -40.64
N GLY A 596 38.50 -21.90 -40.69
CA GLY A 596 38.46 -20.92 -39.58
C GLY A 596 37.03 -20.46 -39.24
N ARG A 597 36.88 -19.88 -38.05
CA ARG A 597 35.57 -19.38 -37.56
C ARG A 597 34.91 -18.41 -38.55
N GLY A 598 35.70 -17.54 -39.14
CA GLY A 598 35.23 -16.58 -40.15
C GLY A 598 34.73 -17.24 -41.43
N ALA A 599 35.43 -18.28 -41.92
CA ALA A 599 34.99 -19.02 -43.09
C ALA A 599 33.69 -19.81 -42.85
N VAL A 600 33.51 -20.37 -41.67
CA VAL A 600 32.25 -21.04 -41.28
C VAL A 600 31.10 -20.03 -41.23
N ALA A 601 31.33 -18.87 -40.60
CA ALA A 601 30.31 -17.81 -40.49
C ALA A 601 29.95 -17.25 -41.88
N ALA A 602 30.95 -17.05 -42.78
CA ALA A 602 30.72 -16.59 -44.13
C ALA A 602 29.93 -17.60 -44.98
N LYS A 603 30.19 -18.89 -44.87
CA LYS A 603 29.41 -19.95 -45.56
C LYS A 603 27.93 -19.96 -45.03
N ARG A 604 27.73 -19.88 -43.69
CA ARG A 604 26.39 -19.79 -43.11
C ARG A 604 25.64 -18.58 -43.66
N LEU A 605 26.25 -17.40 -43.62
CA LEU A 605 25.63 -16.19 -44.16
C LEU A 605 25.34 -16.30 -45.68
N ALA A 606 26.24 -16.92 -46.43
CA ALA A 606 26.00 -17.16 -47.87
C ALA A 606 24.74 -18.04 -48.08
N ASP A 607 24.54 -19.05 -47.30
CA ASP A 607 23.35 -19.91 -47.37
C ASP A 607 22.06 -19.15 -47.01
N ASP A 608 22.09 -18.27 -46.00
CA ASP A 608 20.96 -17.46 -45.58
C ASP A 608 20.59 -16.42 -46.63
N LEU A 609 21.63 -15.72 -47.21
CA LEU A 609 21.40 -14.78 -48.31
C LEU A 609 20.90 -15.50 -49.58
N ALA A 610 21.31 -16.75 -49.82
CA ALA A 610 20.82 -17.56 -50.94
C ALA A 610 19.32 -17.92 -50.77
N LYS A 611 18.90 -18.26 -49.55
CA LYS A 611 17.49 -18.46 -49.20
C LYS A 611 16.68 -17.17 -49.45
N LEU A 612 17.19 -16.00 -49.03
CA LEU A 612 16.56 -14.71 -49.30
C LEU A 612 16.44 -14.39 -50.77
N ALA A 613 17.51 -14.64 -51.56
CA ALA A 613 17.52 -14.41 -53.00
C ALA A 613 16.52 -15.30 -53.76
N SER A 614 16.27 -16.52 -53.29
CA SER A 614 15.33 -17.47 -53.88
C SER A 614 13.90 -17.39 -53.31
N GLY A 615 13.71 -16.69 -52.17
CA GLY A 615 12.43 -16.48 -51.54
C GLY A 615 11.52 -15.50 -52.26
N ASP A 616 10.38 -15.19 -51.69
CA ASP A 616 9.43 -14.19 -52.19
C ASP A 616 9.81 -12.76 -51.80
N GLU A 617 9.13 -11.78 -52.37
CA GLU A 617 9.32 -10.37 -52.06
C GLU A 617 8.98 -10.04 -50.59
N ALA A 618 7.96 -10.72 -50.04
CA ALA A 618 7.55 -10.51 -48.62
C ALA A 618 8.66 -10.95 -47.66
N LEU A 619 9.38 -12.03 -47.93
CA LEU A 619 10.53 -12.49 -47.16
C LEU A 619 11.66 -11.45 -47.20
N ARG A 620 11.99 -10.92 -48.39
CA ARG A 620 13.01 -9.87 -48.52
C ARG A 620 12.61 -8.58 -47.82
N ALA A 621 11.33 -8.20 -47.88
CA ALA A 621 10.81 -7.05 -47.16
C ALA A 621 10.95 -7.22 -45.62
N ARG A 622 10.68 -8.42 -45.08
CA ARG A 622 10.88 -8.71 -43.65
C ARG A 622 12.36 -8.61 -43.26
N ALA A 623 13.27 -9.23 -44.05
CA ALA A 623 14.72 -9.15 -43.82
C ALA A 623 15.22 -7.70 -43.91
N GLN A 624 14.71 -6.94 -44.88
CA GLN A 624 15.03 -5.52 -45.01
C GLN A 624 14.56 -4.73 -43.79
N ALA A 625 13.34 -4.95 -43.32
CA ALA A 625 12.82 -4.28 -42.13
C ALA A 625 13.69 -4.60 -40.91
N ALA A 626 14.07 -5.87 -40.73
CA ALA A 626 14.90 -6.29 -39.58
C ALA A 626 16.31 -5.65 -39.57
N MET A 627 16.88 -5.30 -40.74
CA MET A 627 18.22 -4.76 -40.85
C MET A 627 18.24 -3.25 -41.03
N VAL A 628 17.33 -2.69 -41.83
CA VAL A 628 17.37 -1.30 -42.29
C VAL A 628 16.63 -0.34 -41.35
N SER A 629 15.53 -0.76 -40.74
CA SER A 629 14.84 0.11 -39.80
C SER A 629 15.74 0.49 -38.61
N PRO A 630 16.46 -0.46 -37.95
CA PRO A 630 17.43 -0.14 -36.92
C PRO A 630 18.64 0.67 -37.45
N LEU A 631 19.08 0.42 -38.72
CA LEU A 631 20.13 1.20 -39.35
C LEU A 631 19.78 2.68 -39.42
N ASN A 632 18.58 2.99 -39.91
CA ASN A 632 18.15 4.38 -40.01
C ASN A 632 18.17 5.08 -38.66
N THR A 633 17.71 4.40 -37.59
CA THR A 633 17.77 4.92 -36.21
C THR A 633 19.23 5.20 -35.81
N ALA A 634 20.14 4.27 -36.03
CA ALA A 634 21.56 4.46 -35.71
C ALA A 634 22.20 5.59 -36.50
N LEU A 635 21.84 5.75 -37.77
CA LEU A 635 22.32 6.85 -38.63
C LEU A 635 21.77 8.22 -38.16
N ASP A 636 20.50 8.28 -37.73
CA ASP A 636 19.91 9.49 -37.18
C ASP A 636 20.54 9.87 -35.84
N GLU A 637 20.75 8.89 -34.94
CA GLU A 637 21.50 9.12 -33.71
C GLU A 637 22.93 9.67 -34.02
N LEU A 638 23.62 9.08 -34.99
CA LEU A 638 24.93 9.56 -35.40
C LEU A 638 24.88 10.99 -35.92
N ARG A 639 23.91 11.34 -36.80
CA ARG A 639 23.68 12.70 -37.28
C ARG A 639 23.49 13.69 -36.13
N ASN A 640 22.74 13.30 -35.12
CA ASN A 640 22.50 14.12 -33.95
C ASN A 640 23.79 14.31 -33.13
N TYR A 641 24.55 13.28 -32.84
CA TYR A 641 25.81 13.36 -32.08
C TYR A 641 26.86 14.25 -32.74
N LEU A 642 26.87 14.30 -34.07
CA LEU A 642 27.80 15.20 -34.84
C LEU A 642 27.41 16.68 -34.70
N GLN A 643 26.24 17.02 -34.10
CA GLN A 643 25.77 18.39 -33.85
C GLN A 643 26.10 18.87 -32.43
N ALA A 644 26.94 18.16 -31.67
CA ALA A 644 27.25 18.49 -30.27
C ALA A 644 27.76 19.95 -30.15
N GLN A 645 27.29 20.62 -29.12
CA GLN A 645 27.61 22.02 -28.79
C GLN A 645 28.15 22.12 -27.37
N PRO A 646 28.89 23.21 -27.05
CA PRO A 646 29.29 23.44 -25.66
C PRO A 646 28.07 23.47 -24.73
N VAL A 647 28.14 22.75 -23.61
CA VAL A 647 27.12 22.70 -22.58
C VAL A 647 27.54 23.61 -21.44
N THR A 648 26.71 24.60 -21.13
CA THR A 648 26.84 25.51 -19.98
C THR A 648 25.52 25.54 -19.22
N LEU A 649 25.49 26.13 -18.05
CA LEU A 649 24.22 26.31 -17.27
C LEU A 649 23.15 27.04 -18.10
N GLU A 650 23.56 27.99 -18.94
CA GLU A 650 22.65 28.80 -19.77
C GLU A 650 22.15 28.04 -21.01
N THR A 651 22.87 27.03 -21.47
CA THR A 651 22.49 26.19 -22.64
C THR A 651 21.71 24.94 -22.24
N LEU A 652 21.58 24.65 -20.93
CA LEU A 652 20.75 23.56 -20.48
C LEU A 652 19.28 23.82 -20.80
N PRO A 653 18.51 22.81 -21.24
CA PRO A 653 17.09 22.95 -21.46
C PRO A 653 16.37 23.43 -20.17
N PRO A 654 15.38 24.33 -20.30
CA PRO A 654 14.61 24.82 -19.14
C PRO A 654 14.02 23.69 -18.30
N GLU A 655 13.60 22.60 -18.93
CA GLU A 655 13.03 21.42 -18.27
C GLU A 655 14.03 20.78 -17.30
N ILE A 656 15.30 20.67 -17.69
CA ILE A 656 16.38 20.17 -16.82
C ILE A 656 16.73 21.22 -15.77
N ALA A 657 16.92 22.48 -16.18
CA ALA A 657 17.34 23.54 -15.27
C ALA A 657 16.32 23.75 -14.14
N HIS A 658 15.02 23.74 -14.43
CA HIS A 658 13.95 23.93 -13.45
C HIS A 658 13.79 22.74 -12.50
N GLU A 659 14.31 21.56 -12.82
CA GLU A 659 14.34 20.43 -11.88
C GLU A 659 15.46 20.57 -10.82
N TRP A 660 16.44 21.41 -11.05
CA TRP A 660 17.61 21.56 -10.17
C TRP A 660 17.78 22.95 -9.57
N VAL A 661 17.25 23.97 -10.22
CA VAL A 661 17.33 25.36 -9.76
C VAL A 661 15.96 25.97 -9.80
N THR A 662 15.52 26.52 -8.67
CA THR A 662 14.24 27.22 -8.55
C THR A 662 14.31 28.61 -9.20
N GLN A 663 13.17 29.22 -9.51
CA GLN A 663 13.09 30.57 -10.09
C GLN A 663 13.69 31.66 -9.17
N ASP A 664 13.68 31.42 -7.86
CA ASP A 664 14.28 32.33 -6.85
C ASP A 664 15.77 32.01 -6.57
N GLY A 665 16.40 31.14 -7.36
CA GLY A 665 17.84 30.91 -7.34
C GLY A 665 18.33 29.92 -6.28
N ARG A 666 17.45 29.08 -5.70
CA ARG A 666 17.84 27.98 -4.81
C ARG A 666 18.21 26.73 -5.60
N TYR A 667 19.14 25.98 -5.08
CA TYR A 667 19.74 24.81 -5.75
C TYR A 667 19.32 23.51 -5.07
N LYS A 668 18.96 22.50 -5.85
CA LYS A 668 18.77 21.13 -5.38
C LYS A 668 20.12 20.41 -5.30
N VAL A 669 20.36 19.79 -4.15
CA VAL A 669 21.47 18.84 -3.95
C VAL A 669 20.85 17.47 -3.74
N GLU A 670 21.19 16.50 -4.57
CA GLU A 670 20.72 15.12 -4.51
C GLU A 670 21.82 14.22 -3.97
N ILE A 671 21.50 13.43 -2.95
CA ILE A 671 22.42 12.56 -2.23
C ILE A 671 21.96 11.12 -2.43
N LEU A 672 22.84 10.26 -2.92
CA LEU A 672 22.55 8.85 -3.19
C LEU A 672 23.18 7.96 -2.11
N PRO A 673 22.45 6.90 -1.69
CA PRO A 673 22.94 5.97 -0.68
C PRO A 673 24.08 5.10 -1.21
N LYS A 674 24.96 4.69 -0.28
CA LYS A 674 25.94 3.64 -0.51
C LYS A 674 25.40 2.31 0.03
N GLY A 675 25.56 1.24 -0.73
CA GLY A 675 25.06 -0.08 -0.37
C GLY A 675 23.73 -0.40 -1.04
N ASP A 676 23.06 -1.42 -0.55
CA ASP A 676 21.79 -1.88 -1.12
C ASP A 676 20.63 -0.93 -0.77
N PRO A 677 20.06 -0.21 -1.74
CA PRO A 677 18.96 0.71 -1.48
C PRO A 677 17.63 -0.01 -1.21
N THR A 678 17.56 -1.34 -1.32
CA THR A 678 16.39 -2.13 -0.97
C THR A 678 16.38 -2.53 0.51
N ASP A 679 17.55 -2.51 1.17
CA ASP A 679 17.67 -2.84 2.59
C ASP A 679 17.25 -1.66 3.48
N ASN A 680 16.27 -1.90 4.35
CA ASN A 680 15.71 -0.89 5.24
C ASN A 680 16.71 -0.37 6.28
N GLU A 681 17.66 -1.20 6.74
CA GLU A 681 18.67 -0.77 7.70
C GLU A 681 19.70 0.14 7.03
N THR A 682 20.13 -0.21 5.83
CA THR A 682 21.00 0.65 4.99
C THR A 682 20.39 2.03 4.80
N LEU A 683 19.12 2.10 4.40
CA LEU A 683 18.42 3.38 4.23
C LEU A 683 18.26 4.15 5.54
N ARG A 684 18.04 3.45 6.64
CA ARG A 684 17.89 4.07 7.96
C ARG A 684 19.21 4.67 8.47
N HIS A 685 20.32 3.97 8.26
CA HIS A 685 21.65 4.47 8.56
C HIS A 685 22.00 5.67 7.67
N PHE A 686 21.77 5.57 6.38
CA PHE A 686 21.95 6.64 5.41
C PHE A 686 21.16 7.91 5.79
N ALA A 687 19.84 7.77 6.06
CA ALA A 687 19.01 8.91 6.44
C ALA A 687 19.50 9.59 7.73
N ARG A 688 19.89 8.82 8.73
CA ARG A 688 20.44 9.37 9.99
C ARG A 688 21.77 10.05 9.80
N ALA A 689 22.68 9.45 9.01
CA ALA A 689 24.00 10.00 8.76
C ALA A 689 23.90 11.34 8.01
N VAL A 690 23.04 11.41 7.00
CA VAL A 690 22.81 12.66 6.25
C VAL A 690 22.14 13.72 7.14
N GLN A 691 21.11 13.37 7.92
CA GLN A 691 20.44 14.32 8.83
C GLN A 691 21.37 14.85 9.93
N ALA A 692 22.36 14.08 10.36
CA ALA A 692 23.35 14.52 11.34
C ALA A 692 24.26 15.64 10.80
N VAL A 693 24.52 15.63 9.48
CA VAL A 693 25.36 16.63 8.81
C VAL A 693 24.51 17.79 8.29
N GLU A 694 23.34 17.49 7.73
CA GLU A 694 22.41 18.47 7.17
C GLU A 694 20.98 18.24 7.71
N PRO A 695 20.61 18.91 8.82
CA PRO A 695 19.29 18.73 9.44
C PRO A 695 18.10 19.14 8.57
N ASN A 696 18.33 19.95 7.55
CA ASN A 696 17.29 20.41 6.63
C ASN A 696 17.05 19.46 5.45
N ALA A 697 17.77 18.36 5.40
CA ALA A 697 17.60 17.33 4.37
C ALA A 697 16.17 16.76 4.39
N THR A 698 15.67 16.41 3.19
CA THR A 698 14.36 15.81 2.94
C THR A 698 14.47 14.72 1.87
N GLY A 699 13.39 14.02 1.57
CA GLY A 699 13.35 12.95 0.57
C GLY A 699 12.91 11.61 1.14
N GLY A 700 12.71 10.63 0.25
CA GLY A 700 12.08 9.35 0.59
C GLY A 700 12.62 8.64 1.83
N PRO A 701 13.94 8.42 1.96
CA PRO A 701 14.50 7.75 3.14
C PRO A 701 14.24 8.49 4.46
N ILE A 702 14.26 9.83 4.45
CA ILE A 702 13.98 10.66 5.61
C ILE A 702 12.48 10.63 5.92
N ALA A 703 11.64 10.80 4.90
CA ALA A 703 10.19 10.74 5.05
C ALA A 703 9.74 9.38 5.64
N ILE A 704 10.29 8.27 5.17
CA ILE A 704 10.02 6.93 5.71
C ILE A 704 10.43 6.84 7.19
N LEU A 705 11.63 7.31 7.52
CA LEU A 705 12.15 7.26 8.89
C LEU A 705 11.30 8.11 9.86
N GLU A 706 11.00 9.35 9.47
CA GLU A 706 10.28 10.30 10.32
C GLU A 706 8.77 9.97 10.39
N SER A 707 8.18 9.49 9.29
CA SER A 707 6.80 8.97 9.30
C SER A 707 6.67 7.79 10.27
N GLY A 708 7.61 6.84 10.19
CA GLY A 708 7.64 5.71 11.11
C GLY A 708 7.75 6.14 12.57
N ARG A 709 8.62 7.09 12.89
CA ARG A 709 8.74 7.66 14.25
C ARG A 709 7.46 8.35 14.69
N THR A 710 6.84 9.14 13.80
CA THR A 710 5.58 9.85 14.08
C THR A 710 4.46 8.87 14.36
N VAL A 711 4.34 7.81 13.55
CA VAL A 711 3.31 6.79 13.74
C VAL A 711 3.52 6.03 15.04
N VAL A 712 4.72 5.53 15.30
CA VAL A 712 5.03 4.80 16.56
C VAL A 712 4.74 5.68 17.78
N ARG A 713 5.13 6.96 17.74
CA ARG A 713 4.82 7.93 18.80
C ARG A 713 3.31 8.11 18.98
N ALA A 714 2.56 8.27 17.89
CA ALA A 714 1.11 8.42 17.92
C ALA A 714 0.43 7.22 18.60
N PHE A 715 0.95 5.99 18.39
CA PHE A 715 0.42 4.80 19.05
C PHE A 715 0.76 4.72 20.53
N TYR A 716 1.95 5.14 20.95
CA TYR A 716 2.28 5.24 22.37
C TYR A 716 1.38 6.28 23.07
N GLU A 717 1.18 7.44 22.47
CA GLU A 717 0.31 8.50 22.99
C GLU A 717 -1.14 8.02 23.08
N ALA A 718 -1.68 7.44 22.00
CA ALA A 718 -3.03 6.89 21.99
C ALA A 718 -3.21 5.76 23.00
N GLY A 719 -2.25 4.83 23.11
CA GLY A 719 -2.28 3.75 24.10
C GLY A 719 -2.28 4.27 25.53
N PHE A 720 -1.48 5.28 25.83
CA PHE A 720 -1.46 5.93 27.13
C PHE A 720 -2.79 6.60 27.45
N TRP A 721 -3.33 7.41 26.54
CA TRP A 721 -4.62 8.09 26.74
C TRP A 721 -5.79 7.12 26.81
N ALA A 722 -5.77 6.05 26.01
CA ALA A 722 -6.77 4.99 26.09
C ALA A 722 -6.77 4.32 27.47
N LEU A 723 -5.60 3.89 27.93
CA LEU A 723 -5.47 3.23 29.23
C LEU A 723 -5.86 4.16 30.39
N ALA A 724 -5.39 5.41 30.35
CA ALA A 724 -5.71 6.40 31.38
C ALA A 724 -7.22 6.69 31.44
N SER A 725 -7.86 6.93 30.30
CA SER A 725 -9.31 7.19 30.23
C SER A 725 -10.14 5.99 30.68
N ILE A 726 -9.75 4.77 30.29
CA ILE A 726 -10.39 3.52 30.70
C ILE A 726 -10.26 3.35 32.23
N ILE A 727 -9.10 3.55 32.82
CA ILE A 727 -8.88 3.46 34.26
C ILE A 727 -9.76 4.48 35.01
N ILE A 728 -9.80 5.71 34.53
CA ILE A 728 -10.64 6.77 35.12
C ILE A 728 -12.12 6.40 35.06
N LEU A 729 -12.63 5.96 33.90
CA LEU A 729 -14.02 5.53 33.72
C LEU A 729 -14.36 4.36 34.63
N LEU A 730 -13.51 3.34 34.66
CA LEU A 730 -13.69 2.19 35.55
C LEU A 730 -13.72 2.62 37.03
N TRP A 731 -12.81 3.52 37.43
CA TRP A 731 -12.74 3.99 38.79
C TRP A 731 -13.98 4.80 39.21
N ILE A 732 -14.48 5.67 38.33
CA ILE A 732 -15.73 6.43 38.59
C ILE A 732 -16.91 5.49 38.82
N VAL A 733 -17.04 4.40 38.04
CA VAL A 733 -18.18 3.49 38.08
C VAL A 733 -17.99 2.43 39.18
N LEU A 734 -16.85 1.80 39.26
CA LEU A 734 -16.57 0.70 40.17
C LEU A 734 -16.28 1.18 41.59
N ARG A 735 -15.77 2.40 41.78
CA ARG A 735 -15.45 3.02 43.07
C ARG A 735 -14.56 2.17 43.99
N ARG A 736 -13.83 1.18 43.43
CA ARG A 736 -12.89 0.30 44.13
C ARG A 736 -11.70 0.00 43.26
N PHE A 737 -10.51 0.38 43.72
CA PHE A 737 -9.26 0.21 42.94
C PHE A 737 -8.96 -1.27 42.64
N GLY A 738 -9.22 -2.17 43.59
CA GLY A 738 -9.06 -3.62 43.35
C GLY A 738 -9.92 -4.15 42.20
N ASP A 739 -11.15 -3.65 42.04
CA ASP A 739 -12.04 -4.10 40.96
C ASP A 739 -11.58 -3.54 39.60
N VAL A 740 -10.97 -2.34 39.60
CA VAL A 740 -10.30 -1.78 38.41
C VAL A 740 -9.12 -2.66 38.00
N LEU A 741 -8.27 -3.06 38.97
CA LEU A 741 -7.13 -3.96 38.69
C LEU A 741 -7.60 -5.33 38.16
N LEU A 742 -8.67 -5.91 38.70
CA LEU A 742 -9.24 -7.16 38.21
C LEU A 742 -9.75 -7.08 36.75
N THR A 743 -9.99 -5.87 36.25
CA THR A 743 -10.38 -5.61 34.86
C THR A 743 -9.19 -5.33 33.98
N ILE A 744 -8.22 -4.53 34.48
CA ILE A 744 -7.07 -4.06 33.69
C ILE A 744 -5.99 -5.14 33.55
N ILE A 745 -5.73 -5.96 34.59
CA ILE A 745 -4.68 -7.00 34.52
C ILE A 745 -4.94 -8.00 33.37
N PRO A 746 -6.15 -8.59 33.22
CA PRO A 746 -6.44 -9.48 32.10
C PRO A 746 -6.37 -8.77 30.73
N LEU A 747 -6.65 -7.46 30.69
CA LEU A 747 -6.55 -6.67 29.47
C LEU A 747 -5.09 -6.50 29.03
N LEU A 748 -4.22 -6.05 29.93
CA LEU A 748 -2.80 -5.87 29.65
C LEU A 748 -2.13 -7.21 29.33
N MET A 749 -2.48 -8.25 30.04
CA MET A 749 -2.00 -9.60 29.79
C MET A 749 -2.35 -10.06 28.37
N ALA A 750 -3.60 -9.84 27.93
CA ALA A 750 -3.99 -10.17 26.55
C ALA A 750 -3.15 -9.38 25.52
N GLY A 751 -2.85 -8.13 25.78
CA GLY A 751 -1.97 -7.32 24.94
C GLY A 751 -0.54 -7.87 24.86
N VAL A 752 0.03 -8.24 26.00
CA VAL A 752 1.39 -8.83 26.05
C VAL A 752 1.40 -10.17 25.31
N VAL A 753 0.47 -11.06 25.59
CA VAL A 753 0.37 -12.37 24.90
C VAL A 753 0.17 -12.20 23.40
N THR A 754 -0.59 -11.20 22.97
CA THR A 754 -0.76 -10.90 21.54
C THR A 754 0.59 -10.55 20.89
N MET A 755 1.39 -9.71 21.55
CA MET A 755 2.70 -9.32 21.03
C MET A 755 3.71 -10.48 21.06
N GLU A 756 3.68 -11.33 22.10
CA GLU A 756 4.49 -12.55 22.19
C GLU A 756 4.17 -13.51 21.05
N LEU A 757 2.88 -13.74 20.80
CA LEU A 757 2.42 -14.59 19.70
C LEU A 757 2.77 -14.00 18.33
N MET A 758 2.72 -12.67 18.17
CA MET A 758 3.21 -12.02 16.95
C MET A 758 4.65 -12.40 16.63
N VAL A 759 5.53 -12.29 17.62
CA VAL A 759 6.96 -12.64 17.45
C VAL A 759 7.12 -14.09 17.10
N LEU A 760 6.41 -15.00 17.81
CA LEU A 760 6.45 -16.45 17.54
C LEU A 760 5.93 -16.81 16.14
N LEU A 761 4.96 -16.07 15.62
CA LEU A 761 4.41 -16.24 14.28
C LEU A 761 5.23 -15.54 13.19
N GLY A 762 6.35 -14.88 13.56
CA GLY A 762 7.18 -14.13 12.61
C GLY A 762 6.51 -12.88 12.02
N MET A 763 5.47 -12.36 12.68
CA MET A 763 4.77 -11.17 12.24
C MET A 763 5.49 -9.91 12.71
N LYS A 764 5.77 -8.98 11.79
CA LYS A 764 6.30 -7.66 12.13
C LYS A 764 5.16 -6.66 12.34
N LEU A 765 5.35 -5.70 13.24
CA LEU A 765 4.50 -4.52 13.29
C LEU A 765 4.75 -3.68 12.04
N ASN A 766 3.70 -3.03 11.54
CA ASN A 766 3.76 -2.12 10.40
C ASN A 766 2.68 -1.04 10.52
N PHE A 767 2.67 -0.08 9.61
CA PHE A 767 1.71 1.04 9.62
C PHE A 767 0.24 0.62 9.61
N ALA A 768 -0.10 -0.53 9.03
CA ALA A 768 -1.48 -1.01 8.93
C ALA A 768 -1.89 -1.80 10.18
N ASN A 769 -1.07 -2.74 10.64
CA ASN A 769 -1.48 -3.66 11.70
C ASN A 769 -1.31 -3.09 13.13
N ILE A 770 -0.45 -2.10 13.34
CA ILE A 770 -0.23 -1.50 14.66
C ILE A 770 -1.51 -0.89 15.25
N ILE A 771 -2.48 -0.53 14.40
CA ILE A 771 -3.82 -0.05 14.78
C ILE A 771 -4.52 -1.04 15.71
N ALA A 772 -4.23 -2.32 15.59
CA ALA A 772 -4.85 -3.37 16.42
C ALA A 772 -4.56 -3.23 17.92
N LEU A 773 -3.40 -2.67 18.32
CA LEU A 773 -2.99 -2.63 19.73
C LEU A 773 -3.83 -1.68 20.59
N PRO A 774 -4.00 -0.39 20.28
CA PRO A 774 -4.90 0.49 21.04
C PRO A 774 -6.37 0.07 20.91
N LEU A 775 -6.75 -0.46 19.74
CA LEU A 775 -8.09 -0.98 19.51
C LEU A 775 -8.41 -2.14 20.45
N LEU A 776 -7.45 -3.03 20.68
CA LEU A 776 -7.56 -4.12 21.65
C LEU A 776 -7.84 -3.59 23.05
N LEU A 777 -7.28 -2.46 23.46
CA LEU A 777 -7.58 -1.85 24.76
C LEU A 777 -9.05 -1.42 24.86
N GLY A 778 -9.57 -0.74 23.83
CA GLY A 778 -10.94 -0.26 23.79
C GLY A 778 -11.98 -1.39 23.72
N VAL A 779 -11.80 -2.33 22.80
CA VAL A 779 -12.71 -3.47 22.61
C VAL A 779 -12.53 -4.51 23.69
N GLY A 780 -11.28 -4.79 24.05
CA GLY A 780 -10.95 -5.81 25.02
C GLY A 780 -11.47 -5.51 26.42
N VAL A 781 -11.54 -4.24 26.81
CA VAL A 781 -12.06 -3.87 28.13
C VAL A 781 -13.57 -4.12 28.23
N ALA A 782 -14.34 -3.99 27.14
CA ALA A 782 -15.78 -4.21 27.14
C ALA A 782 -16.15 -5.61 27.64
N PHE A 783 -15.49 -6.65 27.13
CA PHE A 783 -15.70 -8.03 27.57
C PHE A 783 -15.42 -8.21 29.06
N LYS A 784 -14.39 -7.56 29.56
CA LYS A 784 -13.99 -7.63 30.97
C LYS A 784 -14.96 -6.87 31.91
N ILE A 785 -15.54 -5.78 31.41
CA ILE A 785 -16.56 -5.01 32.11
C ILE A 785 -17.81 -5.86 32.38
N TYR A 786 -18.25 -6.63 31.40
CA TYR A 786 -19.40 -7.50 31.56
C TYR A 786 -19.17 -8.52 32.68
N TYR A 787 -18.02 -9.18 32.75
CA TYR A 787 -17.69 -10.14 33.80
C TYR A 787 -17.54 -9.50 35.16
N ILE A 788 -16.84 -8.37 35.30
CA ILE A 788 -16.66 -7.71 36.61
C ILE A 788 -18.00 -7.20 37.17
N MET A 789 -18.88 -6.72 36.29
CA MET A 789 -20.19 -6.24 36.71
C MET A 789 -21.11 -7.39 37.14
N ALA A 790 -21.10 -8.54 36.45
CA ALA A 790 -21.82 -9.74 36.79
C ALA A 790 -21.33 -10.33 38.14
N TRP A 791 -20.02 -10.41 38.33
CA TRP A 791 -19.41 -10.85 39.58
C TRP A 791 -19.79 -9.94 40.76
N ARG A 792 -19.80 -8.64 40.57
CA ARG A 792 -20.24 -7.68 41.59
C ARG A 792 -21.75 -7.79 41.92
N ALA A 793 -22.54 -8.24 40.97
CA ALA A 793 -23.97 -8.54 41.18
C ALA A 793 -24.18 -9.87 41.90
N GLY A 794 -23.12 -10.61 42.24
CA GLY A 794 -23.22 -11.87 43.00
C GLY A 794 -23.41 -13.11 42.11
N GLN A 795 -23.26 -13.02 40.79
CA GLN A 795 -23.39 -14.17 39.90
C GLN A 795 -22.22 -15.15 40.08
N THR A 796 -22.56 -16.41 40.29
CA THR A 796 -21.67 -17.58 40.27
C THR A 796 -21.81 -18.28 38.93
N ASP A 797 -20.98 -19.31 38.68
CA ASP A 797 -21.05 -20.15 37.49
C ASP A 797 -21.02 -19.33 36.19
N LEU A 798 -20.10 -18.36 36.16
CA LEU A 798 -20.03 -17.38 35.07
C LEU A 798 -19.86 -18.01 33.69
N LEU A 799 -19.05 -19.10 33.57
CA LEU A 799 -18.85 -19.81 32.32
C LEU A 799 -20.12 -20.47 31.78
N GLN A 800 -21.02 -20.88 32.65
CA GLN A 800 -22.26 -21.54 32.27
C GLN A 800 -23.37 -20.54 31.92
N SER A 801 -23.17 -19.25 32.20
CA SER A 801 -24.20 -18.22 32.11
C SER A 801 -24.50 -17.78 30.69
N SER A 802 -25.65 -17.13 30.49
CA SER A 802 -26.00 -16.44 29.24
C SER A 802 -25.02 -15.33 28.90
N LEU A 803 -24.33 -14.75 29.89
CA LEU A 803 -23.30 -13.75 29.71
C LEU A 803 -22.11 -14.28 28.92
N THR A 804 -21.55 -15.44 29.29
CA THR A 804 -20.46 -16.07 28.56
C THR A 804 -20.85 -16.38 27.11
N ARG A 805 -22.11 -16.82 26.91
CA ARG A 805 -22.65 -17.03 25.58
C ARG A 805 -22.63 -15.72 24.77
N ALA A 806 -23.10 -14.63 25.35
CA ALA A 806 -23.09 -13.33 24.69
C ALA A 806 -21.68 -12.86 24.35
N VAL A 807 -20.74 -12.93 25.30
CA VAL A 807 -19.33 -12.51 25.11
C VAL A 807 -18.63 -13.36 24.05
N MET A 808 -18.81 -14.69 24.07
CA MET A 808 -18.18 -15.59 23.09
C MET A 808 -18.67 -15.31 21.66
N PHE A 809 -20.00 -15.19 21.46
CA PHE A 809 -20.54 -14.91 20.13
C PHE A 809 -20.22 -13.49 19.66
N SER A 810 -20.19 -12.51 20.54
CA SER A 810 -19.77 -11.16 20.26
C SER A 810 -18.29 -11.11 19.84
N ALA A 811 -17.40 -11.73 20.61
CA ALA A 811 -16.01 -11.83 20.26
C ALA A 811 -15.79 -12.54 18.90
N LEU A 812 -16.58 -13.61 18.65
CA LEU A 812 -16.49 -14.38 17.41
C LEU A 812 -16.98 -13.57 16.19
N THR A 813 -18.10 -12.82 16.32
CA THR A 813 -18.58 -11.95 15.23
C THR A 813 -17.55 -10.85 14.91
N THR A 814 -16.97 -10.24 15.92
CA THR A 814 -15.96 -9.19 15.77
C THR A 814 -14.66 -9.77 15.19
N ALA A 815 -14.22 -10.93 15.70
CA ALA A 815 -13.03 -11.62 15.17
C ALA A 815 -13.22 -12.05 13.72
N THR A 816 -14.44 -12.44 13.31
CA THR A 816 -14.77 -12.79 11.93
C THR A 816 -14.78 -11.54 11.03
N ALA A 817 -15.39 -10.45 11.48
CA ALA A 817 -15.44 -9.20 10.72
C ALA A 817 -14.03 -8.68 10.43
N PHE A 818 -13.13 -8.70 11.39
CA PHE A 818 -11.74 -8.31 11.18
C PHE A 818 -10.91 -9.42 10.53
N GLY A 819 -11.14 -10.67 10.89
CA GLY A 819 -10.46 -11.82 10.31
C GLY A 819 -10.72 -11.98 8.82
N SER A 820 -11.85 -11.48 8.30
CA SER A 820 -12.12 -11.49 6.86
C SER A 820 -11.13 -10.62 6.08
N LEU A 821 -10.58 -9.59 6.69
CA LEU A 821 -9.53 -8.76 6.09
C LEU A 821 -8.23 -9.55 5.84
N TRP A 822 -8.02 -10.65 6.55
CA TRP A 822 -6.89 -11.57 6.29
C TRP A 822 -6.93 -12.16 4.88
N LEU A 823 -8.12 -12.34 4.31
CA LEU A 823 -8.33 -12.88 2.97
C LEU A 823 -8.03 -11.85 1.84
N SER A 824 -7.76 -10.60 2.20
CA SER A 824 -7.41 -9.56 1.22
C SER A 824 -6.09 -9.89 0.52
N SER A 825 -6.04 -9.67 -0.79
CA SER A 825 -4.82 -9.70 -1.61
C SER A 825 -3.83 -8.58 -1.27
N HIS A 826 -4.32 -7.51 -0.60
CA HIS A 826 -3.48 -6.40 -0.16
C HIS A 826 -2.75 -6.73 1.15
N PRO A 827 -1.40 -6.81 1.19
CA PRO A 827 -0.64 -7.28 2.35
C PRO A 827 -0.87 -6.47 3.62
N GLY A 828 -1.01 -5.15 3.52
CA GLY A 828 -1.30 -4.27 4.65
C GLY A 828 -2.63 -4.61 5.31
N THR A 829 -3.70 -4.74 4.52
CA THR A 829 -5.04 -5.12 4.99
C THR A 829 -5.05 -6.52 5.58
N SER A 830 -4.40 -7.48 4.91
CA SER A 830 -4.24 -8.86 5.40
C SER A 830 -3.49 -8.91 6.74
N SER A 831 -2.42 -8.15 6.88
CA SER A 831 -1.65 -8.06 8.12
C SER A 831 -2.46 -7.48 9.27
N MET A 832 -3.26 -6.44 9.02
CA MET A 832 -4.18 -5.86 10.00
C MET A 832 -5.23 -6.89 10.44
N GLY A 833 -5.85 -7.61 9.49
CA GLY A 833 -6.83 -8.65 9.77
C GLY A 833 -6.27 -9.77 10.64
N LYS A 834 -5.05 -10.23 10.34
CA LYS A 834 -4.34 -11.27 11.13
C LYS A 834 -4.13 -10.84 12.58
N LEU A 835 -3.59 -9.64 12.79
CA LEU A 835 -3.30 -9.15 14.14
C LEU A 835 -4.57 -8.87 14.92
N MET A 836 -5.59 -8.30 14.29
CA MET A 836 -6.88 -8.05 14.92
C MET A 836 -7.56 -9.35 15.35
N ALA A 837 -7.60 -10.37 14.50
CA ALA A 837 -8.17 -11.68 14.84
C ALA A 837 -7.40 -12.30 16.01
N LEU A 838 -6.08 -12.29 16.00
CA LEU A 838 -5.23 -12.79 17.08
C LEU A 838 -5.50 -12.04 18.39
N ALA A 839 -5.53 -10.70 18.34
CA ALA A 839 -5.80 -9.84 19.49
C ALA A 839 -7.17 -10.09 20.12
N LEU A 840 -8.20 -10.33 19.31
CA LEU A 840 -9.55 -10.64 19.80
C LEU A 840 -9.64 -12.02 20.42
N VAL A 841 -8.96 -13.03 19.85
CA VAL A 841 -8.91 -14.39 20.42
C VAL A 841 -8.19 -14.37 21.77
N THR A 842 -7.04 -13.73 21.89
CA THR A 842 -6.32 -13.60 23.17
C THR A 842 -7.11 -12.81 24.20
N THR A 843 -7.78 -11.74 23.78
CA THR A 843 -8.66 -10.93 24.64
C THR A 843 -9.87 -11.70 25.12
N MET A 844 -10.51 -12.49 24.26
CA MET A 844 -11.61 -13.38 24.61
C MET A 844 -11.14 -14.44 25.62
N ALA A 845 -10.02 -15.11 25.35
CA ALA A 845 -9.45 -16.10 26.28
C ALA A 845 -9.14 -15.47 27.63
N ALA A 846 -8.55 -14.29 27.68
CA ALA A 846 -8.28 -13.57 28.91
C ALA A 846 -9.56 -13.19 29.68
N ALA A 847 -10.64 -12.81 28.98
CA ALA A 847 -11.92 -12.44 29.59
C ALA A 847 -12.69 -13.67 30.07
N VAL A 848 -12.75 -14.74 29.28
CA VAL A 848 -13.59 -15.92 29.57
C VAL A 848 -12.87 -16.90 30.51
N LEU A 849 -11.57 -17.12 30.35
CA LEU A 849 -10.84 -18.14 31.13
C LEU A 849 -10.06 -17.53 32.29
N PHE A 850 -9.30 -16.46 32.08
CA PHE A 850 -8.40 -15.94 33.10
C PHE A 850 -9.10 -14.99 34.11
N GLN A 851 -9.96 -14.11 33.65
CA GLN A 851 -10.59 -13.10 34.51
C GLN A 851 -11.48 -13.73 35.58
N PRO A 852 -12.34 -14.74 35.34
CA PRO A 852 -13.11 -15.40 36.37
C PRO A 852 -12.23 -16.06 37.45
N VAL A 853 -11.12 -16.68 37.02
CA VAL A 853 -10.13 -17.26 37.95
C VAL A 853 -9.47 -16.17 38.81
N LEU A 854 -9.13 -15.03 38.21
CA LEU A 854 -8.51 -13.90 38.92
C LEU A 854 -9.47 -13.28 39.93
N MET A 855 -10.77 -13.13 39.59
CA MET A 855 -11.78 -12.56 40.47
C MET A 855 -12.12 -13.48 41.64
N GLY A 856 -12.26 -14.81 41.40
CA GLY A 856 -12.66 -15.79 42.37
C GLY A 856 -14.14 -15.67 42.81
N PRO A 857 -14.56 -16.26 43.95
CA PRO A 857 -15.96 -16.26 44.38
C PRO A 857 -16.47 -14.82 44.57
N PRO A 858 -17.76 -14.57 44.27
CA PRO A 858 -18.35 -13.28 44.48
C PRO A 858 -18.28 -12.86 45.95
N ARG A 859 -18.10 -11.59 46.21
CA ARG A 859 -18.07 -11.05 47.56
C ARG A 859 -19.50 -11.06 48.12
N GLU A 860 -19.69 -11.55 49.36
CA GLU A 860 -20.99 -11.41 50.04
C GLU A 860 -21.43 -9.94 50.06
N PRO A 861 -22.66 -9.63 49.70
CA PRO A 861 -23.17 -8.28 49.77
C PRO A 861 -23.11 -7.81 51.22
N LYS A 862 -22.35 -6.76 51.51
CA LYS A 862 -22.38 -6.15 52.87
C LYS A 862 -23.83 -5.81 53.21
N PRO A 863 -24.40 -6.28 54.34
CA PRO A 863 -25.74 -5.95 54.72
C PRO A 863 -25.89 -4.42 54.74
N LYS A 864 -26.86 -3.89 54.02
CA LYS A 864 -27.19 -2.48 54.05
C LYS A 864 -27.48 -2.12 55.50
N ARG A 865 -26.58 -1.40 56.21
CA ARG A 865 -26.86 -0.82 57.49
C ARG A 865 -28.02 0.15 57.31
N PHE A 866 -29.25 -0.32 57.63
CA PHE A 866 -30.38 0.56 57.82
C PHE A 866 -30.00 1.52 58.95
N LYS A 867 -29.73 2.77 58.67
CA LYS A 867 -29.71 3.84 59.64
C LYS A 867 -31.14 3.95 60.18
N ARG A 868 -31.42 3.28 61.31
CA ARG A 868 -32.58 3.54 62.11
C ARG A 868 -32.51 5.03 62.51
N ARG A 869 -33.27 5.86 61.82
CA ARG A 869 -33.57 7.21 62.27
C ARG A 869 -34.39 7.01 63.54
N ILE A 870 -33.79 7.15 64.70
CA ILE A 870 -34.47 7.37 65.98
C ILE A 870 -35.03 8.78 65.90
N GLY A 871 -36.34 8.86 65.59
CA GLY A 871 -37.14 10.05 65.83
C GLY A 871 -37.74 9.96 67.24
N ALA A 872 -37.23 10.82 68.13
CA ALA A 872 -37.81 11.05 69.41
C ALA A 872 -39.20 11.75 69.24
N GLY A 873 -40.20 11.26 69.93
CA GLY A 873 -41.53 11.97 70.05
C GLY A 873 -42.61 11.17 70.72
N ALA A 874 -42.71 11.37 72.06
CA ALA A 874 -43.93 11.30 72.96
C ALA A 874 -44.64 9.94 73.16
N ALA A 875 -44.40 9.34 74.26
CA ALA A 875 -45.21 9.30 75.50
C ALA A 875 -46.74 9.25 75.29
N ALA A 876 -47.36 8.15 75.75
CA ALA A 876 -48.41 8.06 76.78
C ALA A 876 -49.24 6.81 76.64
N ALA A 877 -49.16 5.99 77.70
CA ALA A 877 -50.17 5.51 78.55
C ALA A 877 -51.10 4.35 78.20
N ARG A 878 -51.04 3.43 79.13
CA ARG A 878 -52.03 2.53 79.76
C ARG A 878 -52.09 1.08 79.29
N SER A 879 -51.46 0.24 80.12
CA SER A 879 -52.07 -0.59 81.18
C SER A 879 -53.23 -1.47 80.66
N GLN A 880 -53.04 -2.78 80.72
CA GLN A 880 -53.66 -3.76 81.63
C GLN A 880 -53.24 -5.19 81.23
N GLU A 881 -52.76 -5.85 82.26
CA GLU A 881 -52.55 -7.28 82.37
C GLU A 881 -53.92 -7.99 82.66
N PRO A 882 -53.90 -9.26 83.00
CA PRO A 882 -53.80 -10.49 82.16
C PRO A 882 -55.04 -11.36 82.40
N VAL A 883 -55.26 -12.48 81.75
CA VAL A 883 -55.86 -13.67 82.36
C VAL A 883 -55.43 -14.94 81.61
N ALA A 884 -55.09 -15.90 82.41
CA ALA A 884 -54.54 -17.19 82.09
C ALA A 884 -55.64 -18.23 81.73
N ALA A 885 -55.11 -19.40 81.44
CA ALA A 885 -55.72 -20.75 81.39
C ALA A 885 -56.31 -21.09 80.00
N GLY A 886 -56.11 -22.20 79.47
CA GLY A 886 -55.63 -23.48 79.85
C GLY A 886 -56.02 -24.51 78.82
N VAL A 887 -55.17 -25.51 78.69
CA VAL A 887 -55.44 -26.93 78.48
C VAL A 887 -56.54 -27.27 77.44
N ASP A 888 -56.38 -28.06 76.44
CA ASP A 888 -56.02 -29.48 76.44
C ASP A 888 -56.00 -30.06 74.98
N ARG A 889 -55.11 -30.89 74.69
CA ARG A 889 -55.06 -32.17 73.95
C ARG A 889 -56.03 -32.47 72.77
N SER A 890 -55.31 -33.02 71.83
CA SER A 890 -55.65 -34.25 71.04
C SER A 890 -56.48 -34.02 69.74
N THR A 891 -55.96 -34.23 68.58
CA THR A 891 -55.58 -35.42 67.81
C THR A 891 -54.79 -35.05 66.57
#